data_dc49242756ed834926f92924af87a3de
#
_entry.id   dc49242756ed834926f92924af87a3de
#
_cell.length_a   1.000
_cell.length_b   1.000
_cell.length_c   1.000
_cell.angle_alpha   90.00
_cell.angle_beta   90.00
_cell.angle_gamma   90.00
#
_symmetry.space_group_name_H-M   'P 1'
#
loop_
_entity.id
_entity.type
_entity.pdbx_description
1 polymer ?
#
loop_
_entity_poly.entity_id
_entity_poly.type
_entity_poly.pdbx_seq_one_letter_code
_entity_poly.pdbx_strand_id
1 'polypeptide(L)'
;MSDKPADKPAAKPCSASLSPEHQRLAEPSNEMVAPWRKWGPYVSERAWGSVREDYSPDGCAWEFLTHDMARSKAYRWGEDGIAGICDRYQLLVFALALWNGRDPILKERMFGLSGNEGNHGEDVKEYWFYLDNTPTHSYMRMLYKYPQREFPYAQLLEENRRRWGQAGAPEYELLDTGIFDDNRYFDVFVEYAKSGPEDICIRIEAFNRGPEAADLHLLPHLWFRNTWAWTDPAGSEPLISLERASDHITLVADDFQAAALHNLQFPYSLGQRYLYAPAGGRPLFTDNENNSVRLYQSASNRKPFVKDAFHRHIVNGEDCVSPAQSGTKACAHYKYSVPPEESVVLRLRLTPEKMARPLDDVDKVVAQRKKEADQFYAVVQPPKATAEEKEIQRQALAGMLWSKQIYLWDVNLWLEGDNPKLPPPESRKRIRNVHWRHVNSMRILSMPDKWEFPWFAAWDLAFQCISLALVDPDLAKENLWVLLFEQFQHPNGQIPAYEWEFSDLNPPMHAWACWRVYQTEKQRTGKGDTEFLEKCLHKLLMNFAWWVNRVDSQGNNVFEGGFLGLDNIAVVDRGERFPDGAILEQADATGWMGFFCLYLMRIALELANAAGTCEIRRWGSGVRRKKNLPSRPTTGIGGRPSSSWPRRCR
;
A
#
# COMPACT_ATOMS: atom_id res chain seq x y z
N MET A 1 34.04 -16.25 46.98
CA MET A 1 32.79 -16.92 46.64
C MET A 1 32.04 -15.98 45.69
N SER A 2 32.11 -16.23 44.42
CA SER A 2 31.48 -15.43 43.34
C SER A 2 30.53 -16.35 42.57
N ASP A 3 29.25 -16.18 42.80
CA ASP A 3 28.21 -16.89 42.08
C ASP A 3 28.17 -16.42 40.64
N LYS A 4 28.43 -17.34 39.71
CA LYS A 4 28.13 -17.19 38.31
C LYS A 4 26.63 -17.41 38.13
N PRO A 5 25.92 -16.54 37.35
CA PRO A 5 24.56 -16.83 36.95
C PRO A 5 24.55 -18.03 36.02
N ALA A 6 23.72 -19.02 36.31
CA ALA A 6 23.51 -20.20 35.50
C ALA A 6 22.90 -19.82 34.15
N ASP A 7 23.52 -20.28 33.06
CA ASP A 7 22.98 -20.27 31.72
C ASP A 7 21.62 -21.00 31.71
N LYS A 8 20.53 -20.27 31.49
CA LYS A 8 19.24 -20.89 31.19
C LYS A 8 19.34 -21.57 29.84
N PRO A 9 18.97 -22.84 29.70
CA PRO A 9 18.96 -23.51 28.41
C PRO A 9 17.99 -22.79 27.48
N ALA A 10 18.46 -22.50 26.26
CA ALA A 10 17.65 -21.96 25.20
C ALA A 10 16.41 -22.86 24.97
N ALA A 11 15.24 -22.30 25.01
CA ALA A 11 14.00 -23.02 24.74
C ALA A 11 14.12 -23.68 23.35
N LYS A 12 13.91 -25.00 23.31
CA LYS A 12 13.85 -25.75 22.04
C LYS A 12 12.79 -25.09 21.17
N PRO A 13 13.05 -24.88 19.85
CA PRO A 13 12.04 -24.37 18.94
C PRO A 13 10.84 -25.32 18.99
N CYS A 14 9.68 -24.76 19.29
CA CYS A 14 8.41 -25.47 19.26
C CYS A 14 8.18 -25.91 17.82
N SER A 15 8.19 -27.22 17.56
CA SER A 15 7.72 -27.80 16.30
C SER A 15 6.19 -27.70 16.24
N ALA A 16 5.65 -26.49 16.31
CA ALA A 16 4.26 -26.25 16.00
C ALA A 16 4.05 -26.64 14.54
N SER A 17 3.13 -27.53 14.27
CA SER A 17 2.74 -27.90 12.90
C SER A 17 2.38 -26.61 12.16
N LEU A 18 3.03 -26.35 11.03
CA LEU A 18 2.78 -25.19 10.19
C LEU A 18 1.29 -25.16 9.83
N SER A 19 0.61 -24.04 10.09
CA SER A 19 -0.79 -23.86 9.69
C SER A 19 -0.90 -23.88 8.16
N PRO A 20 -2.09 -24.13 7.58
CA PRO A 20 -2.29 -24.07 6.14
C PRO A 20 -1.85 -22.76 5.51
N GLU A 21 -1.97 -21.65 6.21
CA GLU A 21 -1.49 -20.34 5.73
C GLU A 21 0.03 -20.27 5.63
N HIS A 22 0.76 -20.83 6.59
CA HIS A 22 2.22 -20.96 6.50
C HIS A 22 2.65 -21.85 5.32
N GLN A 23 1.87 -22.89 4.99
CA GLN A 23 2.15 -23.74 3.84
C GLN A 23 1.99 -22.96 2.53
N ARG A 24 0.93 -22.14 2.40
CA ARG A 24 0.72 -21.26 1.24
C ARG A 24 1.84 -20.22 1.08
N LEU A 25 2.30 -19.63 2.20
CA LEU A 25 3.44 -18.72 2.18
C LEU A 25 4.74 -19.38 1.68
N ALA A 26 4.94 -20.66 2.04
CA ALA A 26 6.11 -21.42 1.68
C ALA A 26 5.99 -22.14 0.31
N GLU A 27 4.84 -22.04 -0.37
CA GLU A 27 4.62 -22.68 -1.67
C GLU A 27 5.60 -22.12 -2.71
N PRO A 28 6.46 -23.00 -3.28
CA PRO A 28 7.43 -22.55 -4.26
C PRO A 28 6.74 -22.02 -5.52
N SER A 29 7.22 -20.93 -6.04
CA SER A 29 6.75 -20.36 -7.28
C SER A 29 7.85 -20.39 -8.34
N ASN A 30 7.53 -20.90 -9.52
CA ASN A 30 8.35 -20.74 -10.71
C ASN A 30 8.08 -19.40 -11.42
N GLU A 31 7.11 -18.64 -10.94
CA GLU A 31 6.72 -17.32 -11.44
C GLU A 31 7.39 -16.22 -10.60
N MET A 32 7.50 -15.03 -11.17
CA MET A 32 8.02 -13.86 -10.44
C MET A 32 7.18 -13.45 -9.23
N VAL A 33 5.97 -14.02 -9.10
CA VAL A 33 5.03 -13.75 -8.02
C VAL A 33 4.55 -15.06 -7.42
N ALA A 34 4.58 -15.16 -6.10
CA ALA A 34 3.97 -16.29 -5.40
C ALA A 34 2.48 -16.39 -5.78
N PRO A 35 1.98 -17.56 -6.20
CA PRO A 35 0.64 -17.70 -6.78
C PRO A 35 -0.46 -17.13 -5.89
N TRP A 36 -0.40 -17.38 -4.57
CA TRP A 36 -1.38 -16.91 -3.61
C TRP A 36 -1.36 -15.39 -3.39
N ARG A 37 -0.29 -14.69 -3.79
CA ARG A 37 -0.17 -13.23 -3.72
C ARG A 37 -0.51 -12.52 -5.04
N LYS A 38 -0.95 -13.27 -6.06
CA LYS A 38 -1.34 -12.70 -7.35
C LYS A 38 -2.55 -11.78 -7.22
N TRP A 39 -3.50 -12.11 -6.36
CA TRP A 39 -4.66 -11.29 -6.04
C TRP A 39 -4.63 -10.83 -4.59
N GLY A 40 -4.99 -9.57 -4.34
CA GLY A 40 -5.04 -9.03 -2.99
C GLY A 40 -5.69 -7.65 -2.92
N PRO A 41 -5.73 -7.03 -1.73
CA PRO A 41 -6.37 -5.75 -1.49
C PRO A 41 -5.46 -4.58 -1.92
N TYR A 42 -4.94 -4.65 -3.15
CA TYR A 42 -3.98 -3.69 -3.67
C TYR A 42 -4.62 -2.43 -4.23
N VAL A 43 -5.87 -2.16 -3.87
CA VAL A 43 -6.70 -1.02 -4.25
C VAL A 43 -7.09 -0.27 -3.00
N SER A 44 -7.00 1.07 -3.01
CA SER A 44 -7.49 1.89 -1.90
C SER A 44 -8.99 2.12 -1.99
N GLU A 45 -9.61 2.42 -0.88
CA GLU A 45 -11.02 2.81 -0.79
C GLU A 45 -11.28 4.17 -1.43
N ARG A 46 -10.24 4.99 -1.57
CA ARG A 46 -10.17 6.22 -2.37
C ARG A 46 -8.75 6.37 -2.93
N ALA A 47 -8.63 6.74 -4.19
CA ALA A 47 -7.35 7.20 -4.73
C ALA A 47 -7.25 8.69 -4.45
N TRP A 48 -6.61 9.06 -3.38
CA TRP A 48 -6.36 10.45 -3.07
C TRP A 48 -5.78 11.16 -4.31
N GLY A 49 -6.16 12.43 -4.53
CA GLY A 49 -5.69 13.30 -5.61
C GLY A 49 -4.20 13.48 -5.58
N SER A 50 -3.52 12.37 -5.74
CA SER A 50 -2.11 12.20 -5.48
C SER A 50 -1.28 13.02 -6.44
N VAL A 51 -0.07 13.26 -6.04
CA VAL A 51 1.00 13.82 -6.86
C VAL A 51 1.14 13.16 -8.25
N ARG A 52 0.63 11.96 -8.41
CA ARG A 52 0.66 11.21 -9.67
C ARG A 52 -0.45 11.59 -10.64
N GLU A 53 -1.64 11.93 -10.14
CA GLU A 53 -2.80 12.36 -10.93
C GLU A 53 -2.91 13.88 -11.06
N ASP A 54 -1.91 14.63 -10.62
CA ASP A 54 -1.87 16.07 -10.67
C ASP A 54 -1.49 16.59 -12.06
N TYR A 55 -2.35 17.42 -12.60
CA TYR A 55 -2.15 18.16 -13.86
C TYR A 55 -2.32 19.67 -13.65
N SER A 56 -2.24 20.12 -12.40
CA SER A 56 -2.34 21.54 -12.06
C SER A 56 -1.14 22.33 -12.62
N PRO A 57 -1.34 23.60 -13.02
CA PRO A 57 -0.24 24.44 -13.52
C PRO A 57 0.68 24.96 -12.40
N ASP A 58 0.20 25.01 -11.17
CA ASP A 58 0.88 25.51 -9.98
C ASP A 58 1.53 24.43 -9.11
N GLY A 59 1.23 23.15 -9.40
CA GLY A 59 1.76 22.01 -8.64
C GLY A 59 0.98 21.70 -7.36
N CYS A 60 -0.20 22.29 -7.17
CA CYS A 60 -1.05 22.00 -6.02
C CYS A 60 -1.78 20.66 -6.19
N ALA A 61 -1.06 19.58 -5.91
CA ALA A 61 -1.56 18.20 -6.06
C ALA A 61 -2.76 17.91 -5.14
N TRP A 62 -2.75 18.51 -3.96
CA TRP A 62 -3.72 18.24 -2.89
C TRP A 62 -5.13 18.70 -3.21
N GLU A 63 -5.29 19.70 -4.08
CA GLU A 63 -6.59 20.27 -4.43
C GLU A 63 -7.05 19.92 -5.84
N PHE A 64 -6.18 19.30 -6.65
CA PHE A 64 -6.44 19.10 -8.08
C PHE A 64 -7.55 18.09 -8.36
N LEU A 65 -7.56 16.94 -7.66
CA LEU A 65 -8.54 15.88 -7.87
C LEU A 65 -9.54 15.80 -6.72
N THR A 66 -10.73 16.35 -6.93
CA THR A 66 -11.81 16.29 -5.94
C THR A 66 -12.61 14.97 -6.04
N HIS A 67 -13.34 14.62 -4.99
CA HIS A 67 -14.26 13.48 -4.96
C HIS A 67 -15.30 13.55 -6.10
N ASP A 68 -15.79 14.73 -6.40
CA ASP A 68 -16.74 14.94 -7.49
C ASP A 68 -16.11 14.68 -8.87
N MET A 69 -14.84 15.06 -9.08
CA MET A 69 -14.11 14.74 -10.31
C MET A 69 -13.79 13.25 -10.43
N ALA A 70 -13.45 12.59 -9.33
CA ALA A 70 -13.01 11.21 -9.28
C ALA A 70 -14.03 10.22 -9.85
N ARG A 71 -15.33 10.49 -9.69
CA ARG A 71 -16.39 9.63 -10.28
C ARG A 71 -16.39 9.62 -11.81
N SER A 72 -15.88 10.69 -12.43
CA SER A 72 -15.89 10.87 -13.90
C SER A 72 -14.51 10.70 -14.54
N LYS A 73 -13.42 10.73 -13.75
CA LYS A 73 -12.04 10.61 -14.22
C LYS A 73 -11.57 9.15 -14.13
N ALA A 74 -11.23 8.56 -15.26
CA ALA A 74 -10.47 7.32 -15.30
C ALA A 74 -9.01 7.63 -14.91
N TYR A 75 -8.51 7.02 -13.84
CA TYR A 75 -7.17 7.25 -13.36
C TYR A 75 -6.13 6.62 -14.29
N ARG A 76 -4.92 7.16 -14.26
CA ARG A 76 -3.77 6.63 -14.99
C ARG A 76 -2.85 5.80 -14.09
N TRP A 77 -2.64 6.25 -12.88
CA TRP A 77 -1.63 5.72 -11.97
C TRP A 77 -2.19 4.84 -10.85
N GLY A 78 -3.45 4.49 -10.90
CA GLY A 78 -4.10 3.65 -9.89
C GLY A 78 -5.57 3.44 -10.16
N GLU A 79 -6.25 2.82 -9.22
CA GLU A 79 -7.71 2.66 -9.15
C GLU A 79 -8.16 2.76 -7.70
N ASP A 80 -9.43 3.07 -7.48
CA ASP A 80 -10.06 3.08 -6.16
C ASP A 80 -11.39 2.33 -6.15
N GLY A 81 -11.78 1.85 -4.95
CA GLY A 81 -13.05 1.19 -4.75
C GLY A 81 -13.20 0.57 -3.37
N ILE A 82 -14.40 0.63 -2.80
CA ILE A 82 -14.70 0.13 -1.45
C ILE A 82 -14.46 -1.38 -1.40
N ALA A 83 -13.69 -1.82 -0.40
CA ALA A 83 -13.26 -3.20 -0.23
C ALA A 83 -12.60 -3.78 -1.50
N GLY A 84 -11.86 -2.95 -2.24
CA GLY A 84 -11.31 -3.30 -3.55
C GLY A 84 -10.25 -4.39 -3.49
N ILE A 85 -10.30 -5.31 -4.47
CA ILE A 85 -9.24 -6.28 -4.75
C ILE A 85 -8.83 -6.20 -6.23
N CYS A 86 -7.60 -6.50 -6.53
CA CYS A 86 -7.11 -6.62 -7.90
C CYS A 86 -6.00 -7.66 -8.00
N ASP A 87 -5.62 -7.96 -9.24
CA ASP A 87 -4.38 -8.68 -9.51
C ASP A 87 -3.15 -7.81 -9.20
N ARG A 88 -1.99 -8.43 -9.09
CA ARG A 88 -0.74 -7.78 -8.69
C ARG A 88 -0.35 -6.54 -9.52
N TYR A 89 -0.80 -6.45 -10.77
CA TYR A 89 -0.49 -5.33 -11.66
C TYR A 89 -1.70 -4.41 -11.91
N GLN A 90 -2.77 -4.64 -11.15
CA GLN A 90 -4.01 -3.85 -11.22
C GLN A 90 -4.56 -3.77 -12.65
N LEU A 91 -4.59 -4.92 -13.33
CA LEU A 91 -5.19 -5.00 -14.66
C LEU A 91 -6.71 -5.11 -14.55
N LEU A 92 -7.19 -6.01 -13.67
CA LEU A 92 -8.62 -6.22 -13.42
C LEU A 92 -8.93 -5.97 -11.94
N VAL A 93 -9.94 -5.15 -11.68
CA VAL A 93 -10.32 -4.69 -10.35
C VAL A 93 -11.75 -5.12 -10.05
N PHE A 94 -11.96 -5.60 -8.83
CA PHE A 94 -13.28 -5.82 -8.24
C PHE A 94 -13.44 -4.93 -7.01
N ALA A 95 -14.60 -4.28 -6.86
CA ALA A 95 -14.98 -3.54 -5.65
C ALA A 95 -16.50 -3.50 -5.50
N LEU A 96 -16.98 -3.00 -4.35
CA LEU A 96 -18.38 -2.81 -4.07
C LEU A 96 -18.76 -1.33 -4.20
N ALA A 97 -19.89 -1.04 -4.85
CA ALA A 97 -20.54 0.26 -4.71
C ALA A 97 -21.93 0.10 -4.06
N LEU A 98 -22.38 1.19 -3.44
CA LEU A 98 -23.58 1.23 -2.61
C LEU A 98 -24.45 2.46 -2.96
N TRP A 99 -25.76 2.34 -2.79
CA TRP A 99 -26.66 3.48 -2.81
C TRP A 99 -27.87 3.23 -1.90
N ASN A 100 -28.19 4.19 -1.07
CA ASN A 100 -29.29 4.12 -0.08
C ASN A 100 -30.59 4.78 -0.57
N GLY A 101 -30.66 5.17 -1.86
CA GLY A 101 -31.81 5.88 -2.43
C GLY A 101 -31.87 7.38 -2.08
N ARG A 102 -30.95 7.89 -1.28
CA ARG A 102 -30.92 9.29 -0.79
C ARG A 102 -29.58 9.97 -0.98
N ASP A 103 -28.48 9.20 -1.02
CA ASP A 103 -27.15 9.73 -1.26
C ASP A 103 -27.11 10.42 -2.64
N PRO A 104 -26.66 11.68 -2.75
CA PRO A 104 -26.60 12.38 -4.04
C PRO A 104 -25.51 11.81 -4.96
N ILE A 105 -24.61 10.98 -4.43
CA ILE A 105 -23.53 10.34 -5.20
C ILE A 105 -23.58 8.83 -4.97
N LEU A 106 -23.53 8.05 -6.06
CA LEU A 106 -23.32 6.60 -5.95
C LEU A 106 -21.99 6.35 -5.21
N LYS A 107 -22.06 5.66 -4.09
CA LYS A 107 -20.90 5.38 -3.23
C LYS A 107 -20.00 4.30 -3.84
N GLU A 108 -19.18 4.68 -4.80
CA GLU A 108 -18.16 3.81 -5.42
C GLU A 108 -16.82 3.89 -4.67
N ARG A 109 -16.60 4.97 -3.97
CA ARG A 109 -15.39 5.28 -3.18
C ARG A 109 -15.74 6.07 -1.94
N MET A 110 -14.83 6.10 -0.98
CA MET A 110 -14.98 6.90 0.22
C MET A 110 -14.71 8.38 -0.06
N PHE A 111 -15.30 9.26 0.75
CA PHE A 111 -15.19 10.70 0.62
C PHE A 111 -13.86 11.23 1.16
N GLY A 112 -13.41 12.39 0.67
CA GLY A 112 -12.22 13.08 1.15
C GLY A 112 -10.97 12.83 0.29
N LEU A 113 -10.98 13.23 -1.00
CA LEU A 113 -9.84 13.09 -1.89
C LEU A 113 -8.90 14.28 -1.89
N SER A 114 -9.42 15.49 -1.69
CA SER A 114 -8.62 16.72 -1.61
C SER A 114 -8.44 17.21 -0.18
N GLY A 115 -7.50 18.13 0.05
CA GLY A 115 -7.26 18.71 1.36
C GLY A 115 -8.52 19.35 1.94
N ASN A 116 -9.27 20.11 1.14
CA ASN A 116 -10.54 20.70 1.54
C ASN A 116 -11.63 19.68 1.88
N GLU A 117 -11.52 18.45 1.39
CA GLU A 117 -12.46 17.36 1.66
C GLU A 117 -12.06 16.51 2.88
N GLY A 118 -10.95 16.83 3.53
CA GLY A 118 -10.43 16.08 4.67
C GLY A 118 -9.72 14.79 4.24
N ASN A 119 -8.63 14.92 3.49
CA ASN A 119 -7.78 13.79 3.13
C ASN A 119 -6.72 13.46 4.17
N HIS A 120 -6.65 14.22 5.26
CA HIS A 120 -5.78 13.94 6.38
C HIS A 120 -6.30 12.79 7.24
N GLY A 121 -5.41 11.98 7.80
CA GLY A 121 -5.75 10.79 8.58
C GLY A 121 -6.53 11.08 9.86
N GLU A 122 -6.35 12.26 10.44
CA GLU A 122 -7.10 12.79 11.58
C GLU A 122 -8.52 13.23 11.25
N ASP A 123 -8.84 13.46 9.96
CA ASP A 123 -10.14 13.92 9.50
C ASP A 123 -11.09 12.76 9.25
N VAL A 124 -11.95 12.41 10.21
CA VAL A 124 -12.84 11.26 10.10
C VAL A 124 -14.09 11.60 9.29
N LYS A 125 -14.04 11.33 7.99
CA LYS A 125 -15.13 11.56 7.04
C LYS A 125 -15.91 10.31 6.67
N GLU A 126 -15.40 9.11 7.01
CA GLU A 126 -16.02 7.82 6.74
C GLU A 126 -15.69 6.82 7.86
N TYR A 127 -16.52 5.80 8.06
CA TYR A 127 -16.28 4.74 9.06
C TYR A 127 -16.20 3.37 8.41
N TRP A 128 -14.98 2.85 8.34
CA TRP A 128 -14.71 1.47 7.91
C TRP A 128 -13.67 0.81 8.82
N PHE A 129 -13.65 -0.52 8.83
CA PHE A 129 -12.77 -1.28 9.70
C PHE A 129 -12.24 -2.51 8.97
N TYR A 130 -10.94 -2.69 8.96
CA TYR A 130 -10.30 -3.92 8.51
C TYR A 130 -10.33 -4.92 9.66
N LEU A 131 -11.21 -5.92 9.58
CA LEU A 131 -11.47 -6.83 10.67
C LEU A 131 -10.56 -8.05 10.66
N ASP A 132 -10.20 -8.55 9.48
CA ASP A 132 -9.36 -9.74 9.33
C ASP A 132 -8.63 -9.75 7.98
N ASN A 133 -7.41 -10.30 7.96
CA ASN A 133 -6.68 -10.58 6.75
C ASN A 133 -5.54 -11.56 7.05
N THR A 134 -5.22 -12.44 6.09
CA THR A 134 -4.06 -13.32 6.15
C THR A 134 -2.98 -12.87 5.16
N PRO A 135 -1.70 -13.22 5.37
CA PRO A 135 -0.59 -12.76 4.52
C PRO A 135 -0.74 -13.07 3.02
N THR A 136 -1.34 -14.22 2.69
CA THR A 136 -1.62 -14.60 1.29
C THR A 136 -2.97 -14.11 0.78
N HIS A 137 -3.70 -13.35 1.63
CA HIS A 137 -5.05 -12.91 1.33
C HIS A 137 -6.01 -14.08 1.05
N SER A 138 -5.73 -15.26 1.63
CA SER A 138 -6.59 -16.43 1.53
C SER A 138 -7.92 -16.23 2.26
N TYR A 139 -7.94 -15.38 3.29
CA TYR A 139 -9.13 -14.87 3.96
C TYR A 139 -8.97 -13.38 4.27
N MET A 140 -9.99 -12.60 3.99
CA MET A 140 -10.04 -11.17 4.31
C MET A 140 -11.46 -10.78 4.72
N ARG A 141 -11.59 -9.80 5.63
CA ARG A 141 -12.89 -9.26 6.05
C ARG A 141 -12.78 -7.77 6.35
N MET A 142 -13.71 -6.99 5.80
CA MET A 142 -13.86 -5.56 6.02
C MET A 142 -15.29 -5.24 6.44
N LEU A 143 -15.47 -4.21 7.25
CA LEU A 143 -16.74 -3.59 7.59
C LEU A 143 -16.76 -2.14 7.12
N TYR A 144 -17.82 -1.73 6.46
CA TYR A 144 -18.13 -0.33 6.18
C TYR A 144 -19.49 0.04 6.80
N LYS A 145 -19.54 1.17 7.51
CA LYS A 145 -20.78 1.72 8.09
C LYS A 145 -21.39 2.72 7.12
N TYR A 146 -22.39 2.28 6.35
CA TYR A 146 -23.03 3.12 5.33
C TYR A 146 -24.29 3.77 5.86
N PRO A 147 -24.40 5.12 5.89
CA PRO A 147 -25.59 5.81 6.37
C PRO A 147 -26.86 5.52 5.53
N GLN A 148 -28.03 5.61 6.17
CA GLN A 148 -29.33 5.50 5.51
C GLN A 148 -29.92 6.86 5.11
N ARG A 149 -29.26 7.96 5.47
CA ARG A 149 -29.63 9.35 5.14
C ARG A 149 -28.79 9.83 3.94
N GLU A 150 -29.12 11.01 3.43
CA GLU A 150 -28.29 11.74 2.48
C GLU A 150 -26.89 11.95 3.08
N PHE A 151 -25.85 11.59 2.33
CA PHE A 151 -24.48 11.79 2.81
C PHE A 151 -24.13 13.29 2.78
N PRO A 152 -23.59 13.87 3.86
CA PRO A 152 -23.51 15.32 4.06
C PRO A 152 -22.27 15.95 3.42
N TYR A 153 -21.98 15.68 2.14
CA TYR A 153 -20.78 16.18 1.45
C TYR A 153 -20.61 17.68 1.56
N ALA A 154 -21.68 18.45 1.24
CA ALA A 154 -21.63 19.91 1.27
C ALA A 154 -21.44 20.45 2.70
N GLN A 155 -22.14 19.87 3.68
CA GLN A 155 -22.04 20.28 5.08
C GLN A 155 -20.62 20.08 5.62
N LEU A 156 -19.99 18.94 5.33
CA LEU A 156 -18.61 18.63 5.73
C LEU A 156 -17.63 19.66 5.14
N LEU A 157 -17.77 19.98 3.85
CA LEU A 157 -16.93 20.98 3.18
C LEU A 157 -17.12 22.39 3.73
N GLU A 158 -18.37 22.84 3.84
CA GLU A 158 -18.69 24.23 4.23
C GLU A 158 -18.31 24.50 5.67
N GLU A 159 -18.60 23.56 6.58
CA GLU A 159 -18.32 23.74 7.99
C GLU A 159 -16.81 23.72 8.27
N ASN A 160 -16.03 22.84 7.64
CA ASN A 160 -14.58 22.86 7.76
C ASN A 160 -13.97 24.13 7.17
N ARG A 161 -14.45 24.57 6.01
CA ARG A 161 -14.01 25.86 5.44
C ARG A 161 -14.32 27.04 6.38
N ARG A 162 -15.48 27.02 7.06
CA ARG A 162 -15.86 28.04 8.03
C ARG A 162 -14.95 28.04 9.27
N ARG A 163 -14.51 26.85 9.71
CA ARG A 163 -13.61 26.68 10.87
C ARG A 163 -12.15 26.97 10.54
N TRP A 164 -11.78 26.89 9.28
CA TRP A 164 -10.41 27.12 8.82
C TRP A 164 -9.87 28.47 9.32
N GLY A 165 -8.69 28.44 9.94
CA GLY A 165 -8.04 29.63 10.51
C GLY A 165 -8.62 30.13 11.84
N GLN A 166 -9.63 29.47 12.41
CA GLN A 166 -10.13 29.76 13.75
C GLN A 166 -9.29 28.98 14.78
N ALA A 167 -8.46 29.70 15.53
CA ALA A 167 -7.60 29.11 16.54
C ALA A 167 -8.40 28.24 17.53
N GLY A 168 -8.08 26.96 17.63
CA GLY A 168 -8.70 26.00 18.55
C GLY A 168 -10.07 25.46 18.11
N ALA A 169 -10.54 25.77 16.90
CA ALA A 169 -11.73 25.11 16.36
C ALA A 169 -11.36 23.67 15.96
N PRO A 170 -12.07 22.63 16.48
CA PRO A 170 -11.83 21.26 16.06
C PRO A 170 -12.32 21.04 14.62
N GLU A 171 -11.74 20.05 13.94
CA GLU A 171 -12.26 19.55 12.69
C GLU A 171 -13.75 19.15 12.82
N TYR A 172 -14.49 19.32 11.73
CA TYR A 172 -15.89 18.88 11.65
C TYR A 172 -15.95 17.52 10.98
N GLU A 173 -16.26 16.52 11.77
CA GLU A 173 -16.25 15.13 11.37
C GLU A 173 -17.63 14.60 11.01
N LEU A 174 -17.68 13.39 10.46
CA LEU A 174 -18.93 12.75 10.06
C LEU A 174 -19.89 12.54 11.24
N LEU A 175 -19.38 12.22 12.45
CA LEU A 175 -20.21 12.08 13.65
C LEU A 175 -20.88 13.39 14.08
N ASP A 176 -20.24 14.53 13.86
CA ASP A 176 -20.78 15.84 14.23
C ASP A 176 -22.03 16.19 13.42
N THR A 177 -22.24 15.55 12.28
CA THR A 177 -23.41 15.73 11.42
C THR A 177 -24.69 15.08 11.97
N GLY A 178 -24.59 14.19 12.96
CA GLY A 178 -25.70 13.36 13.46
C GLY A 178 -26.22 12.34 12.44
N ILE A 179 -25.44 12.00 11.41
CA ILE A 179 -25.90 11.10 10.32
C ILE A 179 -26.22 9.69 10.80
N PHE A 180 -25.58 9.27 11.90
CA PHE A 180 -25.79 7.93 12.50
C PHE A 180 -26.82 7.94 13.64
N ASP A 181 -27.49 9.06 13.91
CA ASP A 181 -28.51 9.13 14.95
C ASP A 181 -29.62 8.11 14.73
N ASP A 182 -30.18 7.57 15.81
CA ASP A 182 -31.14 6.47 15.81
C ASP A 182 -30.62 5.17 15.16
N ASN A 183 -29.30 4.97 15.10
CA ASN A 183 -28.66 3.83 14.42
C ASN A 183 -29.05 3.69 12.94
N ARG A 184 -29.38 4.78 12.24
CA ARG A 184 -29.82 4.77 10.84
C ARG A 184 -28.64 4.57 9.88
N TYR A 185 -28.06 3.36 9.91
CA TYR A 185 -26.98 2.94 9.02
C TYR A 185 -27.06 1.43 8.75
N PHE A 186 -26.31 1.02 7.73
CA PHE A 186 -26.04 -0.37 7.43
C PHE A 186 -24.61 -0.73 7.88
N ASP A 187 -24.46 -1.88 8.55
CA ASP A 187 -23.16 -2.55 8.63
C ASP A 187 -23.00 -3.42 7.38
N VAL A 188 -22.07 -3.04 6.52
CA VAL A 188 -21.77 -3.74 5.27
C VAL A 188 -20.46 -4.51 5.42
N PHE A 189 -20.57 -5.82 5.60
CA PHE A 189 -19.42 -6.72 5.67
C PHE A 189 -19.08 -7.24 4.28
N VAL A 190 -17.80 -7.20 3.93
CA VAL A 190 -17.27 -7.82 2.71
C VAL A 190 -16.21 -8.85 3.12
N GLU A 191 -16.43 -10.10 2.77
CA GLU A 191 -15.54 -11.22 3.02
C GLU A 191 -15.01 -11.79 1.72
N TYR A 192 -13.72 -12.05 1.66
CA TYR A 192 -13.04 -12.74 0.57
C TYR A 192 -12.43 -14.04 1.08
N ALA A 193 -12.62 -15.11 0.35
CA ALA A 193 -12.04 -16.41 0.66
C ALA A 193 -11.55 -17.09 -0.61
N LYS A 194 -10.26 -17.35 -0.72
CA LYS A 194 -9.68 -18.00 -1.90
C LYS A 194 -9.88 -19.51 -1.83
N SER A 195 -10.63 -20.07 -2.77
CA SER A 195 -10.69 -21.52 -2.98
C SER A 195 -9.36 -22.05 -3.57
N GLY A 196 -8.76 -21.28 -4.46
CA GLY A 196 -7.43 -21.46 -5.04
C GLY A 196 -6.72 -20.10 -5.22
N PRO A 197 -5.48 -20.07 -5.71
CA PRO A 197 -4.70 -18.84 -5.88
C PRO A 197 -5.42 -17.74 -6.68
N GLU A 198 -6.21 -18.13 -7.69
CA GLU A 198 -6.94 -17.24 -8.58
C GLU A 198 -8.47 -17.44 -8.54
N ASP A 199 -8.96 -18.26 -7.61
CA ASP A 199 -10.37 -18.58 -7.44
C ASP A 199 -10.86 -18.01 -6.10
N ILE A 200 -11.67 -16.94 -6.17
CA ILE A 200 -12.01 -16.06 -5.05
C ILE A 200 -13.52 -16.08 -4.83
N CYS A 201 -13.95 -16.68 -3.72
CA CYS A 201 -15.31 -16.57 -3.21
C CYS A 201 -15.48 -15.23 -2.47
N ILE A 202 -16.61 -14.56 -2.70
CA ILE A 202 -16.91 -13.24 -2.14
C ILE A 202 -18.27 -13.33 -1.47
N ARG A 203 -18.36 -12.88 -0.22
CA ARG A 203 -19.60 -12.80 0.54
C ARG A 203 -19.80 -11.36 1.02
N ILE A 204 -20.90 -10.75 0.60
CA ILE A 204 -21.28 -9.40 1.02
C ILE A 204 -22.54 -9.52 1.86
N GLU A 205 -22.51 -9.04 3.09
CA GLU A 205 -23.64 -9.00 3.99
C GLU A 205 -23.90 -7.57 4.43
N ALA A 206 -25.12 -7.07 4.19
CA ALA A 206 -25.54 -5.76 4.63
C ALA A 206 -26.65 -5.90 5.68
N PHE A 207 -26.34 -5.50 6.91
CA PHE A 207 -27.24 -5.57 8.06
C PHE A 207 -27.83 -4.19 8.35
N ASN A 208 -29.13 -4.07 8.44
CA ASN A 208 -29.83 -2.84 8.79
C ASN A 208 -29.83 -2.63 10.31
N ARG A 209 -29.12 -1.61 10.80
CA ARG A 209 -29.08 -1.22 12.22
C ARG A 209 -30.19 -0.25 12.59
N GLY A 210 -30.87 0.31 11.59
CA GLY A 210 -31.95 1.27 11.81
C GLY A 210 -33.24 0.64 12.30
N PRO A 211 -34.14 1.46 12.88
CA PRO A 211 -35.40 1.00 13.46
C PRO A 211 -36.50 0.70 12.42
N GLU A 212 -36.25 1.04 11.16
CA GLU A 212 -37.20 0.90 10.06
C GLU A 212 -36.58 0.16 8.87
N ALA A 213 -37.45 -0.39 7.99
CA ALA A 213 -36.97 -0.93 6.73
C ALA A 213 -36.33 0.17 5.89
N ALA A 214 -35.21 -0.12 5.27
CA ALA A 214 -34.44 0.85 4.49
C ALA A 214 -33.99 0.28 3.14
N ASP A 215 -34.08 1.11 2.12
CA ASP A 215 -33.64 0.74 0.76
C ASP A 215 -32.13 0.72 0.68
N LEU A 216 -31.60 -0.31 0.03
CA LEU A 216 -30.17 -0.46 -0.23
C LEU A 216 -29.96 -1.07 -1.62
N HIS A 217 -29.14 -0.41 -2.41
CA HIS A 217 -28.64 -0.94 -3.66
C HIS A 217 -27.22 -1.46 -3.44
N LEU A 218 -26.96 -2.68 -3.86
CA LEU A 218 -25.63 -3.30 -3.86
C LEU A 218 -25.19 -3.49 -5.30
N LEU A 219 -24.00 -2.99 -5.61
CA LEU A 219 -23.42 -3.04 -6.95
C LEU A 219 -22.00 -3.60 -6.88
N PRO A 220 -21.82 -4.94 -6.88
CA PRO A 220 -20.51 -5.53 -7.16
C PRO A 220 -20.01 -5.11 -8.54
N HIS A 221 -18.88 -4.40 -8.60
CA HIS A 221 -18.28 -3.88 -9.80
C HIS A 221 -17.08 -4.72 -10.25
N LEU A 222 -16.91 -4.86 -11.56
CA LEU A 222 -15.73 -5.43 -12.19
C LEU A 222 -15.28 -4.51 -13.33
N TRP A 223 -14.00 -4.13 -13.38
CA TRP A 223 -13.50 -3.28 -14.45
C TRP A 223 -12.03 -3.47 -14.71
N PHE A 224 -11.62 -3.17 -15.96
CA PHE A 224 -10.23 -3.07 -16.31
C PHE A 224 -9.69 -1.65 -16.05
N ARG A 225 -8.48 -1.55 -15.47
CA ARG A 225 -7.76 -0.28 -15.39
C ARG A 225 -7.48 0.23 -16.80
N ASN A 226 -7.70 1.50 -17.02
CA ASN A 226 -7.55 2.10 -18.35
C ASN A 226 -6.06 2.24 -18.71
N THR A 227 -5.55 1.27 -19.46
CA THR A 227 -4.17 1.24 -19.97
C THR A 227 -4.09 1.57 -21.46
N TRP A 228 -5.20 1.51 -22.17
CA TRP A 228 -5.27 1.72 -23.63
C TRP A 228 -5.27 3.18 -24.03
N ALA A 229 -5.68 4.10 -23.16
CA ALA A 229 -5.69 5.54 -23.44
C ALA A 229 -4.34 6.25 -23.23
N TRP A 230 -3.24 5.49 -23.02
CA TRP A 230 -1.90 6.03 -22.80
C TRP A 230 -1.22 6.49 -24.11
N THR A 231 -1.73 6.04 -25.25
CA THR A 231 -1.22 6.37 -26.57
C THR A 231 -2.28 7.06 -27.42
N ASP A 232 -1.86 7.75 -28.49
CA ASP A 232 -2.74 8.32 -29.53
C ASP A 232 -2.25 7.87 -30.90
N PRO A 233 -3.00 7.04 -31.65
CA PRO A 233 -4.33 6.51 -31.31
C PRO A 233 -4.30 5.56 -30.10
N ALA A 234 -5.44 5.44 -29.40
CA ALA A 234 -5.58 4.53 -28.28
C ALA A 234 -5.31 3.07 -28.68
N GLY A 235 -4.71 2.31 -27.78
CA GLY A 235 -4.46 0.88 -27.97
C GLY A 235 -5.73 0.03 -27.96
N SER A 236 -5.58 -1.26 -28.22
CA SER A 236 -6.67 -2.25 -28.13
C SER A 236 -7.17 -2.37 -26.71
N GLU A 237 -8.47 -2.53 -26.55
CA GLU A 237 -9.15 -2.54 -25.27
C GLU A 237 -9.51 -3.95 -24.83
N PRO A 238 -9.49 -4.25 -23.52
CA PRO A 238 -10.11 -5.46 -22.98
C PRO A 238 -11.64 -5.35 -23.03
N LEU A 239 -12.33 -6.47 -22.81
CA LEU A 239 -13.78 -6.52 -22.89
C LEU A 239 -14.37 -7.25 -21.70
N ILE A 240 -15.44 -6.71 -21.12
CA ILE A 240 -16.34 -7.41 -20.22
C ILE A 240 -17.68 -7.57 -20.92
N SER A 241 -18.20 -8.80 -20.99
CA SER A 241 -19.47 -9.12 -21.64
C SER A 241 -20.36 -9.98 -20.74
N LEU A 242 -21.66 -10.02 -21.04
CA LEU A 242 -22.61 -10.84 -20.34
C LEU A 242 -22.73 -12.23 -21.00
N GLU A 243 -22.51 -13.27 -20.23
CA GLU A 243 -22.98 -14.62 -20.55
C GLU A 243 -24.21 -14.95 -19.67
N ARG A 244 -25.33 -15.24 -20.28
CA ARG A 244 -26.57 -15.53 -19.56
C ARG A 244 -26.66 -16.99 -19.16
N ALA A 245 -26.92 -17.23 -17.88
CA ALA A 245 -27.36 -18.50 -17.35
C ALA A 245 -28.77 -18.36 -16.73
N SER A 246 -29.44 -19.45 -16.45
CA SER A 246 -30.80 -19.42 -15.90
C SER A 246 -30.84 -19.13 -14.40
N ASP A 247 -29.76 -19.47 -13.69
CA ASP A 247 -29.67 -19.47 -12.22
C ASP A 247 -28.63 -18.48 -11.66
N HIS A 248 -27.82 -17.86 -12.52
CA HIS A 248 -26.83 -16.86 -12.13
C HIS A 248 -26.51 -15.89 -13.27
N ILE A 249 -25.87 -14.77 -12.93
CA ILE A 249 -25.28 -13.81 -13.87
C ILE A 249 -23.80 -14.17 -14.02
N THR A 250 -23.29 -14.16 -15.23
CA THR A 250 -21.87 -14.33 -15.50
C THR A 250 -21.34 -13.12 -16.27
N LEU A 251 -20.45 -12.33 -15.66
CA LEU A 251 -19.67 -11.32 -16.34
C LEU A 251 -18.34 -11.94 -16.77
N VAL A 252 -18.08 -11.97 -18.08
CA VAL A 252 -16.86 -12.54 -18.64
C VAL A 252 -15.91 -11.40 -19.00
N ALA A 253 -14.81 -11.29 -18.26
CA ALA A 253 -13.74 -10.34 -18.51
C ALA A 253 -12.63 -11.01 -19.34
N ASP A 254 -12.23 -10.41 -20.45
CA ASP A 254 -11.27 -10.95 -21.40
C ASP A 254 -10.27 -9.87 -21.83
N ASP A 255 -8.98 -10.12 -21.62
CA ASP A 255 -7.90 -9.20 -21.96
C ASP A 255 -6.99 -9.70 -23.10
N PHE A 256 -7.37 -10.75 -23.81
CA PHE A 256 -6.52 -11.35 -24.85
C PHE A 256 -6.14 -10.40 -25.99
N GLN A 257 -7.00 -9.43 -26.29
CA GLN A 257 -6.75 -8.45 -27.34
C GLN A 257 -6.26 -7.10 -26.79
N ALA A 258 -6.13 -6.97 -25.49
CA ALA A 258 -5.73 -5.71 -24.87
C ALA A 258 -4.28 -5.34 -25.24
N ALA A 259 -4.02 -4.04 -25.32
CA ALA A 259 -2.67 -3.53 -25.49
C ALA A 259 -1.81 -3.95 -24.27
N ALA A 260 -0.54 -4.25 -24.55
CA ALA A 260 0.41 -4.55 -23.48
C ALA A 260 0.46 -3.41 -22.46
N LEU A 261 0.63 -3.76 -21.18
CA LEU A 261 0.80 -2.78 -20.11
C LEU A 261 2.06 -1.94 -20.37
N HIS A 262 1.91 -0.64 -20.48
CA HIS A 262 2.98 0.28 -20.90
C HIS A 262 4.25 0.17 -20.04
N ASN A 263 4.11 -0.09 -18.75
CA ASN A 263 5.22 -0.11 -17.79
C ASN A 263 5.80 -1.50 -17.53
N LEU A 264 5.27 -2.57 -18.16
CA LEU A 264 5.80 -3.92 -18.01
C LEU A 264 6.76 -4.25 -19.15
N GLN A 265 7.95 -4.72 -18.79
CA GLN A 265 8.96 -5.20 -19.75
C GLN A 265 8.75 -6.67 -20.17
N PHE A 266 7.65 -7.28 -19.75
CA PHE A 266 7.29 -8.66 -20.06
C PHE A 266 5.79 -8.76 -20.35
N PRO A 267 5.34 -9.74 -21.15
CA PRO A 267 3.94 -9.96 -21.40
C PRO A 267 3.19 -10.34 -20.12
N TYR A 268 2.08 -9.66 -19.85
CA TYR A 268 1.19 -10.01 -18.76
C TYR A 268 -0.27 -9.96 -19.22
N SER A 269 -0.99 -11.02 -19.00
CA SER A 269 -2.40 -11.18 -19.32
C SER A 269 -3.05 -12.05 -18.25
N LEU A 270 -4.28 -11.75 -17.93
CA LEU A 270 -5.10 -12.59 -17.06
C LEU A 270 -5.86 -13.65 -17.87
N GLY A 271 -6.03 -13.42 -19.18
CA GLY A 271 -6.93 -14.21 -19.99
C GLY A 271 -8.39 -14.03 -19.58
N GLN A 272 -9.21 -15.05 -19.76
CA GLN A 272 -10.60 -14.98 -19.35
C GLN A 272 -10.77 -15.11 -17.84
N ARG A 273 -11.63 -14.26 -17.26
CA ARG A 273 -12.09 -14.31 -15.87
C ARG A 273 -13.61 -14.22 -15.84
N TYR A 274 -14.20 -14.99 -14.98
CA TYR A 274 -15.64 -15.08 -14.79
C TYR A 274 -16.00 -14.52 -13.42
N LEU A 275 -16.82 -13.47 -13.37
CA LEU A 275 -17.48 -13.04 -12.15
C LEU A 275 -18.90 -13.57 -12.17
N TYR A 276 -19.15 -14.54 -11.30
CA TYR A 276 -20.47 -15.12 -11.06
C TYR A 276 -21.19 -14.37 -9.95
N ALA A 277 -22.47 -14.05 -10.18
CA ALA A 277 -23.32 -13.36 -9.23
C ALA A 277 -24.72 -13.99 -9.21
N PRO A 278 -25.49 -13.92 -8.10
CA PRO A 278 -26.82 -14.52 -8.02
C PRO A 278 -27.77 -14.00 -9.10
N ALA A 279 -28.72 -14.80 -9.52
CA ALA A 279 -29.85 -14.34 -10.32
C ALA A 279 -30.65 -13.26 -9.59
N GLY A 280 -31.40 -12.44 -10.35
CA GLY A 280 -32.23 -11.35 -9.82
C GLY A 280 -31.53 -9.98 -9.83
N GLY A 281 -30.24 -9.91 -10.04
CA GLY A 281 -29.54 -8.67 -10.31
C GLY A 281 -29.73 -8.19 -11.76
N ARG A 282 -29.61 -6.88 -11.99
CA ARG A 282 -29.57 -6.28 -13.34
C ARG A 282 -28.14 -6.01 -13.73
N PRO A 283 -27.58 -6.67 -14.75
CA PRO A 283 -26.24 -6.35 -15.23
C PRO A 283 -26.24 -4.99 -15.97
N LEU A 284 -25.28 -4.14 -15.64
CA LEU A 284 -25.05 -2.84 -16.25
C LEU A 284 -23.63 -2.77 -16.79
N PHE A 285 -23.44 -2.06 -17.92
CA PHE A 285 -22.16 -1.94 -18.61
C PHE A 285 -21.85 -0.51 -19.00
N THR A 286 -20.60 -0.15 -18.93
CA THR A 286 -20.02 1.12 -19.39
C THR A 286 -18.54 0.92 -19.71
N ASP A 287 -17.83 2.00 -20.05
CA ASP A 287 -16.39 1.99 -20.22
C ASP A 287 -15.70 2.74 -19.07
N ASN A 288 -14.55 2.23 -18.62
CA ASN A 288 -13.67 2.95 -17.70
C ASN A 288 -12.90 4.04 -18.44
N GLU A 289 -13.67 5.05 -18.90
CA GLU A 289 -13.22 6.19 -19.69
C GLU A 289 -13.61 7.51 -19.06
N ASN A 290 -12.79 8.54 -19.26
CA ASN A 290 -13.10 9.88 -18.81
C ASN A 290 -14.43 10.39 -19.40
N ASN A 291 -15.26 10.98 -18.54
CA ASN A 291 -16.28 11.91 -19.01
C ASN A 291 -15.62 13.28 -19.31
N SER A 292 -14.97 13.39 -20.46
CA SER A 292 -14.21 14.57 -20.85
C SER A 292 -15.08 15.81 -21.05
N VAL A 293 -16.35 15.61 -21.44
CA VAL A 293 -17.34 16.69 -21.55
C VAL A 293 -17.53 17.34 -20.17
N ARG A 294 -17.70 16.51 -19.13
CA ARG A 294 -17.90 17.00 -17.76
C ARG A 294 -16.61 17.57 -17.16
N LEU A 295 -15.51 16.85 -17.29
CA LEU A 295 -14.24 17.18 -16.61
C LEU A 295 -13.51 18.37 -17.24
N TYR A 296 -13.53 18.46 -18.58
CA TYR A 296 -12.67 19.36 -19.34
C TYR A 296 -13.44 20.23 -20.32
N GLN A 297 -14.78 20.23 -20.25
CA GLN A 297 -15.65 20.95 -21.18
C GLN A 297 -15.35 20.61 -22.67
N SER A 298 -14.88 19.41 -22.93
CA SER A 298 -14.60 18.91 -24.28
C SER A 298 -15.89 18.84 -25.10
N ALA A 299 -15.79 18.99 -26.41
CA ALA A 299 -16.95 18.90 -27.33
C ALA A 299 -17.61 17.52 -27.31
N SER A 300 -16.85 16.44 -27.02
CA SER A 300 -17.35 15.07 -26.95
C SER A 300 -16.47 14.19 -26.09
N ASN A 301 -17.04 13.08 -25.63
CA ASN A 301 -16.30 11.98 -25.02
C ASN A 301 -15.67 11.08 -26.10
N ARG A 302 -14.61 10.35 -25.74
CA ARG A 302 -14.01 9.34 -26.61
C ARG A 302 -14.97 8.16 -26.88
N LYS A 303 -15.74 7.79 -25.85
CA LYS A 303 -16.75 6.73 -25.87
C LYS A 303 -18.13 7.30 -25.53
N PRO A 304 -19.21 6.69 -26.00
CA PRO A 304 -20.57 7.14 -25.66
C PRO A 304 -20.92 6.85 -24.19
N PHE A 305 -20.40 5.77 -23.64
CA PHE A 305 -20.61 5.34 -22.27
C PHE A 305 -19.28 5.50 -21.50
N VAL A 306 -19.31 6.21 -20.36
CA VAL A 306 -18.10 6.64 -19.64
C VAL A 306 -18.18 6.28 -18.14
N LYS A 307 -17.09 6.44 -17.41
CA LYS A 307 -16.90 5.93 -16.05
C LYS A 307 -18.09 6.19 -15.13
N ASP A 308 -18.69 7.38 -15.18
CA ASP A 308 -19.77 7.82 -14.30
C ASP A 308 -21.20 7.38 -14.74
N ALA A 309 -21.30 6.53 -15.74
CA ALA A 309 -22.60 6.11 -16.26
C ALA A 309 -23.47 5.41 -15.22
N PHE A 310 -22.90 4.60 -14.31
CA PHE A 310 -23.68 3.93 -13.28
C PHE A 310 -24.26 4.92 -12.27
N HIS A 311 -23.49 5.93 -11.86
CA HIS A 311 -24.00 7.02 -11.04
C HIS A 311 -25.16 7.73 -11.73
N ARG A 312 -24.97 8.18 -12.96
CA ARG A 312 -25.97 8.93 -13.74
C ARG A 312 -27.22 8.11 -13.99
N HIS A 313 -27.07 6.82 -14.29
CA HIS A 313 -28.19 5.91 -14.51
C HIS A 313 -29.00 5.64 -13.22
N ILE A 314 -28.34 5.35 -12.11
CA ILE A 314 -28.99 4.91 -10.87
C ILE A 314 -29.54 6.10 -10.09
N VAL A 315 -28.75 7.16 -9.94
CA VAL A 315 -29.11 8.32 -9.13
C VAL A 315 -30.00 9.30 -9.93
N ASN A 316 -29.64 9.57 -11.20
CA ASN A 316 -30.35 10.56 -12.01
C ASN A 316 -31.39 9.95 -12.97
N GLY A 317 -31.43 8.64 -13.15
CA GLY A 317 -32.34 7.97 -14.07
C GLY A 317 -31.99 8.14 -15.55
N GLU A 318 -30.74 8.52 -15.88
CA GLU A 318 -30.31 8.74 -17.26
C GLU A 318 -30.16 7.43 -18.04
N ASP A 319 -30.48 7.45 -19.34
CA ASP A 319 -30.21 6.32 -20.23
C ASP A 319 -28.79 6.45 -20.84
N CYS A 320 -27.79 6.09 -20.02
CA CYS A 320 -26.37 6.30 -20.33
C CYS A 320 -25.49 5.07 -20.10
N VAL A 321 -26.11 3.88 -19.97
CA VAL A 321 -25.42 2.59 -19.87
C VAL A 321 -25.44 1.86 -21.21
N SER A 322 -24.45 1.01 -21.49
CA SER A 322 -24.29 0.30 -22.75
C SER A 322 -25.44 -0.69 -23.01
N PRO A 323 -26.26 -0.51 -24.04
CA PRO A 323 -27.30 -1.47 -24.43
C PRO A 323 -26.73 -2.73 -25.06
N ALA A 324 -25.48 -2.73 -25.50
CA ALA A 324 -24.77 -3.89 -26.05
C ALA A 324 -24.40 -4.93 -25.00
N GLN A 325 -24.65 -4.65 -23.71
CA GLN A 325 -24.28 -5.52 -22.60
C GLN A 325 -22.80 -5.91 -22.60
N SER A 326 -21.97 -4.95 -22.96
CA SER A 326 -20.52 -5.08 -22.97
C SER A 326 -19.84 -3.72 -22.75
N GLY A 327 -18.58 -3.73 -22.31
CA GLY A 327 -17.75 -2.55 -22.07
C GLY A 327 -16.50 -2.94 -21.32
N THR A 328 -15.74 -1.97 -20.82
CA THR A 328 -14.56 -2.21 -20.01
C THR A 328 -14.83 -2.12 -18.49
N LYS A 329 -16.07 -1.75 -18.12
CA LYS A 329 -16.58 -1.72 -16.74
C LYS A 329 -18.00 -2.28 -16.68
N ALA A 330 -18.27 -3.16 -15.74
CA ALA A 330 -19.59 -3.78 -15.53
C ALA A 330 -19.93 -3.89 -14.05
N CYS A 331 -21.21 -4.01 -13.73
CA CYS A 331 -21.68 -4.38 -12.41
C CYS A 331 -22.93 -5.24 -12.46
N ALA A 332 -23.23 -5.94 -11.36
CA ALA A 332 -24.52 -6.56 -11.13
C ALA A 332 -25.26 -5.71 -10.09
N HIS A 333 -26.36 -5.06 -10.48
CA HIS A 333 -27.13 -4.16 -9.65
C HIS A 333 -28.27 -4.87 -8.98
N TYR A 334 -28.26 -4.91 -7.64
CA TYR A 334 -29.31 -5.46 -6.79
C TYR A 334 -29.98 -4.34 -6.01
N LYS A 335 -31.30 -4.44 -5.83
CA LYS A 335 -32.09 -3.54 -5.00
C LYS A 335 -32.82 -4.32 -3.94
N TYR A 336 -32.66 -3.92 -2.68
CA TYR A 336 -33.29 -4.51 -1.51
C TYR A 336 -34.02 -3.44 -0.70
N SER A 337 -35.11 -3.83 -0.03
CA SER A 337 -35.65 -3.14 1.12
C SER A 337 -35.36 -4.03 2.33
N VAL A 338 -34.39 -3.63 3.15
CA VAL A 338 -33.89 -4.45 4.26
C VAL A 338 -34.67 -4.12 5.51
N PRO A 339 -35.41 -5.09 6.12
CA PRO A 339 -36.11 -4.86 7.36
C PRO A 339 -35.20 -4.47 8.52
N PRO A 340 -35.69 -3.83 9.58
CA PRO A 340 -34.93 -3.51 10.76
C PRO A 340 -34.36 -4.79 11.41
N GLU A 341 -33.11 -4.72 11.88
CA GLU A 341 -32.38 -5.83 12.53
C GLU A 341 -32.23 -7.10 11.66
N GLU A 342 -32.44 -6.98 10.34
CA GLU A 342 -32.20 -8.07 9.38
C GLU A 342 -31.05 -7.75 8.42
N SER A 343 -30.60 -8.76 7.70
CA SER A 343 -29.54 -8.62 6.70
C SER A 343 -29.92 -9.24 5.36
N VAL A 344 -29.25 -8.76 4.32
CA VAL A 344 -29.22 -9.38 2.99
C VAL A 344 -27.81 -9.87 2.70
N VAL A 345 -27.71 -11.02 2.01
CA VAL A 345 -26.43 -11.64 1.71
C VAL A 345 -26.31 -11.92 0.22
N LEU A 346 -25.26 -11.38 -0.41
CA LEU A 346 -24.83 -11.72 -1.77
C LEU A 346 -23.62 -12.65 -1.73
N ARG A 347 -23.63 -13.68 -2.57
CA ARG A 347 -22.53 -14.63 -2.78
C ARG A 347 -22.05 -14.51 -4.21
N LEU A 348 -20.77 -14.25 -4.41
CA LEU A 348 -20.17 -14.12 -5.72
C LEU A 348 -18.88 -14.96 -5.80
N ARG A 349 -18.41 -15.18 -7.02
CA ARG A 349 -17.14 -15.87 -7.25
C ARG A 349 -16.43 -15.26 -8.45
N LEU A 350 -15.15 -14.91 -8.27
CA LEU A 350 -14.26 -14.47 -9.34
C LEU A 350 -13.22 -15.57 -9.59
N THR A 351 -13.17 -16.13 -10.81
CA THR A 351 -12.35 -17.30 -11.12
C THR A 351 -11.95 -17.34 -12.60
N PRO A 352 -10.81 -17.97 -12.97
CA PRO A 352 -10.50 -18.26 -14.37
C PRO A 352 -11.31 -19.42 -14.96
N GLU A 353 -12.05 -20.16 -14.13
CA GLU A 353 -12.72 -21.38 -14.55
C GLU A 353 -14.19 -21.16 -14.89
N LYS A 354 -14.64 -21.75 -16.00
CA LYS A 354 -16.05 -21.79 -16.34
C LYS A 354 -16.74 -22.89 -15.54
N MET A 355 -17.71 -22.52 -14.70
CA MET A 355 -18.37 -23.40 -13.74
C MET A 355 -19.88 -23.48 -13.99
N ALA A 356 -20.45 -24.68 -13.81
CA ALA A 356 -21.87 -24.90 -13.92
C ALA A 356 -22.65 -24.47 -12.64
N ARG A 357 -22.02 -24.59 -11.48
CA ARG A 357 -22.62 -24.29 -10.17
C ARG A 357 -21.64 -23.48 -9.31
N PRO A 358 -21.35 -22.24 -9.70
CA PRO A 358 -20.22 -21.48 -9.14
C PRO A 358 -20.45 -20.99 -7.70
N LEU A 359 -21.69 -20.91 -7.25
CA LEU A 359 -22.04 -20.27 -5.97
C LEU A 359 -22.36 -21.25 -4.84
N ASP A 360 -22.49 -22.55 -5.12
CA ASP A 360 -23.01 -23.54 -4.17
C ASP A 360 -22.11 -23.75 -2.94
N ASP A 361 -20.81 -23.56 -3.06
CA ASP A 361 -19.82 -23.81 -2.00
C ASP A 361 -19.19 -22.56 -1.41
N VAL A 362 -19.64 -21.37 -1.79
CA VAL A 362 -19.05 -20.09 -1.33
C VAL A 362 -18.98 -20.01 0.20
N ASP A 363 -20.10 -20.25 0.90
CA ASP A 363 -20.13 -20.20 2.37
C ASP A 363 -19.20 -21.25 3.02
N LYS A 364 -19.09 -22.42 2.40
CA LYS A 364 -18.18 -23.48 2.87
C LYS A 364 -16.72 -23.05 2.76
N VAL A 365 -16.34 -22.43 1.63
CA VAL A 365 -14.98 -21.91 1.41
C VAL A 365 -14.68 -20.79 2.41
N VAL A 366 -15.63 -19.85 2.59
CA VAL A 366 -15.49 -18.76 3.58
C VAL A 366 -15.26 -19.32 4.99
N ALA A 367 -16.11 -20.25 5.44
CA ALA A 367 -15.98 -20.86 6.76
C ALA A 367 -14.63 -21.60 6.93
N GLN A 368 -14.17 -22.31 5.89
CA GLN A 368 -12.90 -23.02 5.92
C GLN A 368 -11.73 -22.05 6.02
N ARG A 369 -11.67 -21.00 5.20
CA ARG A 369 -10.57 -20.02 5.21
C ARG A 369 -10.51 -19.23 6.51
N LYS A 370 -11.67 -18.88 7.08
CA LYS A 370 -11.76 -18.27 8.41
C LYS A 370 -11.13 -19.16 9.49
N LYS A 371 -11.49 -20.46 9.49
CA LYS A 371 -10.90 -21.43 10.43
C LYS A 371 -9.38 -21.56 10.26
N GLU A 372 -8.87 -21.52 9.03
CA GLU A 372 -7.44 -21.58 8.75
C GLU A 372 -6.72 -20.29 9.17
N ALA A 373 -7.37 -19.13 9.04
CA ALA A 373 -6.91 -17.86 9.58
C ALA A 373 -6.80 -17.92 11.12
N ASP A 374 -7.80 -18.51 11.80
CA ASP A 374 -7.76 -18.72 13.25
C ASP A 374 -6.55 -19.58 13.66
N GLN A 375 -6.26 -20.65 12.91
CA GLN A 375 -5.08 -21.50 13.14
C GLN A 375 -3.77 -20.74 12.91
N PHE A 376 -3.71 -19.87 11.91
CA PHE A 376 -2.54 -19.05 11.64
C PHE A 376 -2.27 -18.08 12.79
N TYR A 377 -3.26 -17.30 13.19
CA TYR A 377 -3.13 -16.34 14.28
C TYR A 377 -2.86 -16.98 15.64
N ALA A 378 -3.38 -18.18 15.88
CA ALA A 378 -3.05 -18.94 17.11
C ALA A 378 -1.55 -19.25 17.23
N VAL A 379 -0.81 -19.37 16.11
CA VAL A 379 0.65 -19.56 16.09
C VAL A 379 1.40 -18.24 16.27
N VAL A 380 0.88 -17.16 15.66
CA VAL A 380 1.52 -15.82 15.67
C VAL A 380 1.39 -15.14 17.02
N GLN A 381 0.25 -15.30 17.67
CA GLN A 381 -0.12 -14.60 18.90
C GLN A 381 0.62 -15.13 20.14
N PRO A 382 0.99 -14.24 21.08
CA PRO A 382 1.63 -14.68 22.31
C PRO A 382 0.71 -15.64 23.10
N PRO A 383 1.21 -16.79 23.57
CA PRO A 383 0.37 -17.78 24.28
C PRO A 383 -0.30 -17.26 25.55
N LYS A 384 0.30 -16.25 26.19
CA LYS A 384 -0.20 -15.66 27.45
C LYS A 384 -1.11 -14.46 27.25
N ALA A 385 -1.31 -14.00 26.03
CA ALA A 385 -2.19 -12.88 25.74
C ALA A 385 -3.65 -13.24 26.03
N THR A 386 -4.40 -12.31 26.58
CA THR A 386 -5.86 -12.42 26.79
C THR A 386 -6.59 -12.52 25.45
N ALA A 387 -7.88 -12.85 25.47
CA ALA A 387 -8.71 -12.90 24.25
C ALA A 387 -8.79 -11.51 23.58
N GLU A 388 -8.97 -10.47 24.38
CA GLU A 388 -9.03 -9.09 23.91
C GLU A 388 -7.70 -8.63 23.27
N GLU A 389 -6.56 -8.86 23.94
CA GLU A 389 -5.23 -8.54 23.37
C GLU A 389 -4.97 -9.29 22.05
N LYS A 390 -5.44 -10.53 21.93
CA LYS A 390 -5.34 -11.31 20.70
C LYS A 390 -6.20 -10.72 19.58
N GLU A 391 -7.41 -10.27 19.90
CA GLU A 391 -8.30 -9.64 18.92
C GLU A 391 -7.74 -8.31 18.43
N ILE A 392 -7.27 -7.44 19.34
CA ILE A 392 -6.61 -6.17 19.02
C ILE A 392 -5.39 -6.42 18.11
N GLN A 393 -4.52 -7.36 18.47
CA GLN A 393 -3.35 -7.67 17.65
C GLN A 393 -3.73 -8.19 16.27
N ARG A 394 -4.74 -9.08 16.20
CA ARG A 394 -5.21 -9.62 14.91
C ARG A 394 -5.75 -8.53 14.02
N GLN A 395 -6.58 -7.65 14.56
CA GLN A 395 -7.15 -6.53 13.80
C GLN A 395 -6.06 -5.54 13.36
N ALA A 396 -5.09 -5.21 14.21
CA ALA A 396 -3.97 -4.35 13.84
C ALA A 396 -3.12 -4.95 12.70
N LEU A 397 -2.79 -6.24 12.78
CA LEU A 397 -2.07 -6.95 11.72
C LEU A 397 -2.91 -7.08 10.44
N ALA A 398 -4.23 -7.28 10.57
CA ALA A 398 -5.15 -7.25 9.43
C ALA A 398 -5.14 -5.89 8.75
N GLY A 399 -5.19 -4.80 9.50
CA GLY A 399 -5.07 -3.43 8.99
C GLY A 399 -3.80 -3.24 8.16
N MET A 400 -2.65 -3.67 8.67
CA MET A 400 -1.39 -3.62 7.93
C MET A 400 -1.40 -4.46 6.64
N LEU A 401 -2.06 -5.62 6.65
CA LEU A 401 -2.18 -6.47 5.47
C LEU A 401 -3.16 -5.90 4.43
N TRP A 402 -4.21 -5.18 4.87
CA TRP A 402 -5.11 -4.43 4.01
C TRP A 402 -4.47 -3.16 3.44
N SER A 403 -3.50 -2.56 4.14
CA SER A 403 -2.78 -1.36 3.69
C SER A 403 -1.74 -1.63 2.59
N LYS A 404 -1.63 -2.86 2.10
CA LYS A 404 -0.87 -3.17 0.90
C LYS A 404 -1.53 -2.52 -0.31
N GLN A 405 -0.72 -1.82 -1.11
CA GLN A 405 -1.20 -1.13 -2.32
C GLN A 405 -0.20 -1.29 -3.44
N ILE A 406 -0.70 -1.35 -4.68
CA ILE A 406 0.18 -1.20 -5.83
C ILE A 406 0.67 0.24 -5.91
N TYR A 407 1.99 0.40 -5.94
CA TYR A 407 2.65 1.66 -6.20
C TYR A 407 3.13 1.66 -7.65
N LEU A 408 2.31 2.26 -8.51
CA LEU A 408 2.57 2.41 -9.93
C LEU A 408 3.04 3.83 -10.19
N TRP A 409 4.32 4.01 -10.58
CA TRP A 409 4.88 5.33 -10.82
C TRP A 409 6.08 5.28 -11.74
N ASP A 410 6.05 6.06 -12.80
CA ASP A 410 7.18 6.35 -13.69
C ASP A 410 7.35 7.86 -13.75
N VAL A 411 8.31 8.38 -13.00
CA VAL A 411 8.54 9.82 -12.87
C VAL A 411 8.90 10.43 -14.21
N ASN A 412 9.72 9.78 -15.01
CA ASN A 412 10.11 10.33 -16.30
C ASN A 412 8.91 10.47 -17.25
N LEU A 413 8.07 9.44 -17.33
CA LEU A 413 6.85 9.46 -18.12
C LEU A 413 5.88 10.55 -17.64
N TRP A 414 5.73 10.71 -16.31
CA TRP A 414 4.88 11.76 -15.76
C TRP A 414 5.39 13.15 -16.07
N LEU A 415 6.70 13.39 -16.01
CA LEU A 415 7.33 14.68 -16.33
C LEU A 415 7.23 15.05 -17.83
N GLU A 416 7.43 14.08 -18.71
CA GLU A 416 7.43 14.33 -20.15
C GLU A 416 6.01 14.30 -20.77
N GLY A 417 5.06 13.62 -20.11
CA GLY A 417 3.66 13.55 -20.53
C GLY A 417 3.13 12.12 -20.58
N ASP A 418 2.27 11.81 -19.66
CA ASP A 418 1.59 10.51 -19.50
C ASP A 418 0.22 10.45 -20.17
N ASN A 419 -0.29 11.60 -20.66
CA ASN A 419 -1.60 11.71 -21.28
C ASN A 419 -1.54 12.55 -22.56
N PRO A 420 -1.64 11.93 -23.76
CA PRO A 420 -1.53 12.67 -25.03
C PRO A 420 -2.68 13.68 -25.26
N LYS A 421 -3.80 13.53 -24.53
CA LYS A 421 -4.94 14.46 -24.59
C LYS A 421 -4.86 15.59 -23.57
N LEU A 422 -3.98 15.48 -22.58
CA LEU A 422 -3.76 16.48 -21.55
C LEU A 422 -2.26 16.59 -21.30
N PRO A 423 -1.52 17.33 -22.14
CA PRO A 423 -0.08 17.50 -21.99
C PRO A 423 0.22 18.18 -20.66
N PRO A 424 1.34 17.83 -20.00
CA PRO A 424 1.73 18.47 -18.76
C PRO A 424 2.02 19.96 -18.97
N PRO A 425 1.71 20.80 -17.97
CA PRO A 425 2.10 22.20 -18.01
C PRO A 425 3.63 22.33 -18.00
N GLU A 426 4.18 23.37 -18.64
CA GLU A 426 5.64 23.61 -18.63
C GLU A 426 6.21 23.82 -17.23
N SER A 427 5.40 24.26 -16.28
CA SER A 427 5.78 24.38 -14.86
C SER A 427 6.15 23.04 -14.23
N ARG A 428 5.57 21.91 -14.67
CA ARG A 428 5.86 20.56 -14.16
C ARG A 428 7.35 20.23 -14.17
N LYS A 429 8.08 20.71 -15.18
CA LYS A 429 9.53 20.51 -15.29
C LYS A 429 10.38 21.31 -14.29
N ARG A 430 9.75 22.09 -13.39
CA ARG A 430 10.44 22.98 -12.43
C ARG A 430 9.94 22.86 -11.00
N ILE A 431 8.87 22.11 -10.74
CA ILE A 431 8.19 22.07 -9.43
C ILE A 431 8.70 20.93 -8.56
N ARG A 432 8.57 19.67 -8.99
CA ARG A 432 8.96 18.49 -8.20
C ARG A 432 9.44 17.34 -9.08
N ASN A 433 10.05 16.32 -8.48
CA ASN A 433 10.52 15.09 -9.13
C ASN A 433 11.60 15.28 -10.19
N VAL A 434 12.01 16.50 -10.52
CA VAL A 434 12.97 16.82 -11.59
C VAL A 434 14.33 16.19 -11.32
N HIS A 435 14.73 16.12 -10.06
CA HIS A 435 16.02 15.57 -9.62
C HIS A 435 16.00 14.04 -9.52
N TRP A 436 14.83 13.41 -9.57
CA TRP A 436 14.69 11.97 -9.34
C TRP A 436 13.94 11.24 -10.48
N ARG A 437 14.33 11.50 -11.71
CA ARG A 437 13.67 11.00 -12.94
C ARG A 437 13.72 9.48 -13.11
N HIS A 438 14.63 8.79 -12.46
CA HIS A 438 14.83 7.35 -12.62
C HIS A 438 13.87 6.48 -11.78
N VAL A 439 13.02 7.08 -10.96
CA VAL A 439 12.01 6.31 -10.22
C VAL A 439 11.02 5.73 -11.22
N ASN A 440 11.00 4.40 -11.25
CA ASN A 440 10.02 3.63 -12.01
C ASN A 440 9.61 2.41 -11.17
N SER A 441 8.40 2.44 -10.64
CA SER A 441 7.90 1.40 -9.75
C SER A 441 6.61 0.79 -10.28
N MET A 442 6.48 -0.51 -10.07
CA MET A 442 5.25 -1.29 -10.19
C MET A 442 5.29 -2.39 -9.11
N ARG A 443 5.30 -1.96 -7.86
CA ARG A 443 5.51 -2.81 -6.69
C ARG A 443 4.32 -2.76 -5.75
N ILE A 444 4.09 -3.86 -5.02
CA ILE A 444 3.18 -3.86 -3.89
C ILE A 444 3.97 -3.38 -2.67
N LEU A 445 3.56 -2.25 -2.11
CA LEU A 445 4.14 -1.67 -0.91
C LEU A 445 3.11 -1.66 0.22
N SER A 446 3.59 -1.78 1.45
CA SER A 446 2.79 -1.46 2.63
C SER A 446 2.80 0.04 2.80
N MET A 447 1.65 0.68 2.69
CA MET A 447 1.52 2.12 2.93
C MET A 447 1.33 2.41 4.42
N PRO A 448 1.69 3.59 4.94
CA PRO A 448 1.30 4.01 6.29
C PRO A 448 -0.21 3.86 6.48
N ASP A 449 -0.97 4.43 5.56
CA ASP A 449 -2.35 4.05 5.30
C ASP A 449 -2.69 4.30 3.82
N LYS A 450 -3.78 3.71 3.33
CA LYS A 450 -4.24 3.90 1.94
C LYS A 450 -5.10 5.15 1.77
N TRP A 451 -5.41 5.82 2.86
CA TRP A 451 -6.27 6.99 2.90
C TRP A 451 -5.48 8.27 2.68
N GLU A 452 -4.48 8.53 3.53
CA GLU A 452 -3.68 9.75 3.55
C GLU A 452 -2.39 9.61 2.72
N PHE A 453 -1.75 8.43 2.75
CA PHE A 453 -0.44 8.19 2.15
C PHE A 453 -0.48 7.19 0.98
N PRO A 454 -1.03 7.55 -0.20
CA PRO A 454 -1.06 6.68 -1.38
C PRO A 454 0.28 6.68 -2.15
N TRP A 455 1.38 6.91 -1.46
CA TRP A 455 2.77 6.92 -1.94
C TRP A 455 3.68 6.20 -0.97
N PHE A 456 4.94 5.96 -1.32
CA PHE A 456 5.86 5.45 -0.34
C PHE A 456 6.34 6.57 0.60
N ALA A 457 6.46 6.23 1.90
CA ALA A 457 7.11 7.06 2.90
C ALA A 457 8.26 6.25 3.48
N ALA A 458 9.50 6.69 3.26
CA ALA A 458 10.67 5.83 3.39
C ALA A 458 10.88 5.26 4.81
N TRP A 459 10.78 6.10 5.85
CA TRP A 459 11.00 5.63 7.20
C TRP A 459 9.79 4.91 7.78
N ASP A 460 8.56 5.31 7.44
CA ASP A 460 7.31 4.64 7.84
C ASP A 460 7.28 3.21 7.32
N LEU A 461 7.62 3.01 6.05
CA LEU A 461 7.71 1.69 5.45
C LEU A 461 8.76 0.81 6.16
N ALA A 462 9.88 1.40 6.61
CA ALA A 462 10.88 0.68 7.38
C ALA A 462 10.33 0.24 8.75
N PHE A 463 9.55 1.08 9.45
CA PHE A 463 8.86 0.70 10.69
C PHE A 463 7.83 -0.39 10.45
N GLN A 464 7.00 -0.26 9.43
CA GLN A 464 5.96 -1.24 9.11
C GLN A 464 6.54 -2.62 8.81
N CYS A 465 7.68 -2.70 8.12
CA CYS A 465 8.36 -3.96 7.84
C CYS A 465 8.68 -4.76 9.11
N ILE A 466 8.93 -4.09 10.24
CA ILE A 466 9.20 -4.78 11.52
C ILE A 466 7.97 -5.53 12.02
N SER A 467 6.80 -4.89 11.96
CA SER A 467 5.54 -5.52 12.34
C SER A 467 5.09 -6.56 11.32
N LEU A 468 5.24 -6.27 10.02
CA LEU A 468 4.96 -7.23 8.94
C LEU A 468 5.79 -8.51 9.05
N ALA A 469 7.02 -8.44 9.54
CA ALA A 469 7.87 -9.63 9.74
C ALA A 469 7.26 -10.66 10.72
N LEU A 470 6.29 -10.27 11.55
CA LEU A 470 5.55 -11.20 12.40
C LEU A 470 4.62 -12.13 11.62
N VAL A 471 4.12 -11.68 10.48
CA VAL A 471 3.12 -12.41 9.67
C VAL A 471 3.62 -12.71 8.26
N ASP A 472 4.40 -11.83 7.65
CA ASP A 472 4.90 -11.95 6.27
C ASP A 472 6.36 -11.45 6.15
N PRO A 473 7.35 -12.24 6.65
CA PRO A 473 8.75 -11.82 6.64
C PRO A 473 9.32 -11.62 5.22
N ASP A 474 8.81 -12.33 4.22
CA ASP A 474 9.28 -12.21 2.84
C ASP A 474 8.86 -10.86 2.24
N LEU A 475 7.61 -10.44 2.47
CA LEU A 475 7.16 -9.11 2.05
C LEU A 475 7.92 -8.01 2.80
N ALA A 476 8.17 -8.18 4.09
CA ALA A 476 8.96 -7.22 4.88
C ALA A 476 10.37 -7.06 4.30
N LYS A 477 11.02 -8.16 3.95
CA LYS A 477 12.35 -8.15 3.28
C LYS A 477 12.27 -7.52 1.89
N GLU A 478 11.23 -7.85 1.09
CA GLU A 478 11.04 -7.27 -0.25
C GLU A 478 10.86 -5.75 -0.18
N ASN A 479 10.05 -5.25 0.73
CA ASN A 479 9.80 -3.82 0.88
C ASN A 479 11.05 -3.07 1.34
N LEU A 480 11.81 -3.58 2.31
CA LEU A 480 13.10 -3.00 2.70
C LEU A 480 14.11 -3.01 1.54
N TRP A 481 14.17 -4.10 0.78
CA TRP A 481 15.06 -4.20 -0.36
C TRP A 481 14.72 -3.17 -1.45
N VAL A 482 13.42 -2.99 -1.74
CA VAL A 482 12.96 -2.01 -2.74
C VAL A 482 13.41 -0.59 -2.37
N LEU A 483 13.33 -0.19 -1.09
CA LEU A 483 13.80 1.12 -0.65
C LEU A 483 15.32 1.33 -0.82
N LEU A 484 16.08 0.25 -0.73
CA LEU A 484 17.54 0.26 -0.86
C LEU A 484 18.03 0.03 -2.30
N PHE A 485 17.13 -0.31 -3.21
CA PHE A 485 17.43 -0.57 -4.61
C PHE A 485 17.49 0.73 -5.42
N GLU A 486 18.19 0.72 -6.55
CA GLU A 486 18.50 1.91 -7.36
C GLU A 486 17.26 2.68 -7.86
N GLN A 487 16.08 2.08 -7.85
CA GLN A 487 14.86 2.78 -8.22
C GLN A 487 14.40 3.80 -7.17
N PHE A 488 14.60 3.48 -5.89
CA PHE A 488 14.17 4.30 -4.75
C PHE A 488 15.36 4.96 -4.02
N GLN A 489 16.54 4.36 -4.04
CA GLN A 489 17.75 5.00 -3.58
C GLN A 489 18.37 5.83 -4.72
N HIS A 490 18.52 7.13 -4.50
CA HIS A 490 19.16 8.00 -5.47
C HIS A 490 20.64 7.59 -5.66
N PRO A 491 21.22 7.75 -6.88
CA PRO A 491 22.64 7.40 -7.16
C PRO A 491 23.67 8.05 -6.25
N ASN A 492 23.35 9.20 -5.62
CA ASN A 492 24.22 9.84 -4.62
C ASN A 492 24.20 9.14 -3.26
N GLY A 493 23.35 8.12 -3.07
CA GLY A 493 23.18 7.38 -1.82
C GLY A 493 22.02 7.84 -0.95
N GLN A 494 21.35 8.94 -1.27
CA GLN A 494 20.17 9.42 -0.55
C GLN A 494 19.01 8.45 -0.71
N ILE A 495 18.24 8.27 0.37
CA ILE A 495 16.90 7.70 0.33
C ILE A 495 15.96 8.88 0.60
N PRO A 496 15.29 9.43 -0.43
CA PRO A 496 14.35 10.53 -0.24
C PRO A 496 13.17 10.12 0.66
N ALA A 497 12.62 11.09 1.38
CA ALA A 497 11.48 10.83 2.26
C ALA A 497 10.26 10.35 1.47
N TYR A 498 9.97 11.03 0.36
CA TYR A 498 8.84 10.77 -0.53
C TYR A 498 9.27 10.93 -2.00
N GLU A 499 8.42 10.53 -2.94
CA GLU A 499 8.73 10.66 -4.36
C GLU A 499 8.68 12.10 -4.89
N TRP A 500 8.01 13.02 -4.22
CA TRP A 500 7.86 14.40 -4.71
C TRP A 500 8.77 15.42 -4.03
N GLU A 501 9.30 15.12 -2.84
CA GLU A 501 10.13 16.05 -2.09
C GLU A 501 11.52 15.47 -1.84
N PHE A 502 12.46 15.92 -2.68
CA PHE A 502 13.82 15.42 -2.65
C PHE A 502 14.67 16.04 -1.54
N SER A 503 14.32 17.22 -1.09
CA SER A 503 15.07 17.93 -0.03
C SER A 503 14.65 17.48 1.38
N ASP A 504 13.50 16.86 1.54
CA ASP A 504 13.03 16.36 2.83
C ASP A 504 13.80 15.09 3.26
N LEU A 505 14.11 15.01 4.54
CA LEU A 505 14.96 13.98 5.10
C LEU A 505 14.28 13.27 6.25
N ASN A 506 14.10 11.96 6.10
CA ASN A 506 13.68 11.10 7.21
C ASN A 506 14.88 10.54 7.98
N PRO A 507 14.72 10.22 9.27
CA PRO A 507 15.73 9.52 10.05
C PRO A 507 16.17 8.21 9.38
N PRO A 508 17.47 7.84 9.45
CA PRO A 508 17.99 6.63 8.80
C PRO A 508 17.63 5.34 9.58
N MET A 509 16.36 4.98 9.57
CA MET A 509 15.80 3.83 10.30
C MET A 509 16.05 2.47 9.63
N HIS A 510 16.45 2.47 8.35
CA HIS A 510 16.48 1.28 7.51
C HIS A 510 17.45 0.19 8.05
N ALA A 511 18.59 0.56 8.61
CA ALA A 511 19.53 -0.42 9.18
C ALA A 511 18.92 -1.15 10.40
N TRP A 512 18.22 -0.41 11.25
CA TRP A 512 17.50 -0.99 12.38
C TRP A 512 16.39 -1.91 11.93
N ALA A 513 15.60 -1.48 10.92
CA ALA A 513 14.53 -2.29 10.37
C ALA A 513 15.05 -3.60 9.76
N CYS A 514 16.10 -3.55 8.92
CA CYS A 514 16.74 -4.75 8.36
C CYS A 514 17.21 -5.71 9.47
N TRP A 515 17.86 -5.17 10.50
CA TRP A 515 18.29 -5.96 11.63
C TRP A 515 17.12 -6.60 12.39
N ARG A 516 16.04 -5.86 12.63
CA ARG A 516 14.86 -6.37 13.36
C ARG A 516 14.10 -7.44 12.56
N VAL A 517 13.91 -7.25 11.26
CA VAL A 517 13.31 -8.25 10.38
C VAL A 517 14.13 -9.54 10.37
N TYR A 518 15.45 -9.42 10.18
CA TYR A 518 16.38 -10.55 10.27
C TYR A 518 16.29 -11.30 11.60
N GLN A 519 16.25 -10.56 12.72
CA GLN A 519 16.16 -11.19 14.07
C GLN A 519 14.82 -11.88 14.28
N THR A 520 13.71 -11.28 13.86
CA THR A 520 12.37 -11.87 13.98
C THR A 520 12.29 -13.19 13.23
N GLU A 521 12.80 -13.24 12.00
CA GLU A 521 12.86 -14.47 11.23
C GLU A 521 13.76 -15.53 11.91
N LYS A 522 14.96 -15.14 12.33
CA LYS A 522 15.92 -16.01 13.01
C LYS A 522 15.35 -16.60 14.30
N GLN A 523 14.60 -15.83 15.08
CA GLN A 523 13.96 -16.30 16.33
C GLN A 523 12.84 -17.31 16.03
N ARG A 524 12.08 -17.12 14.95
CA ARG A 524 10.96 -18.00 14.58
C ARG A 524 11.41 -19.29 13.91
N THR A 525 12.37 -19.21 13.01
CA THR A 525 12.81 -20.34 12.16
C THR A 525 14.07 -21.04 12.68
N GLY A 526 14.78 -20.43 13.62
CA GLY A 526 16.11 -20.87 14.08
C GLY A 526 17.25 -20.52 13.13
N LYS A 527 16.95 -19.94 11.94
CA LYS A 527 17.93 -19.58 10.89
C LYS A 527 17.64 -18.18 10.39
N GLY A 528 18.64 -17.31 10.38
CA GLY A 528 18.54 -15.97 9.79
C GLY A 528 18.97 -15.98 8.33
N ASP A 529 18.35 -15.10 7.53
CA ASP A 529 18.68 -14.86 6.12
C ASP A 529 19.88 -13.92 6.02
N THR A 530 21.08 -14.49 6.04
CA THR A 530 22.33 -13.73 5.98
C THR A 530 22.55 -13.10 4.60
N GLU A 531 22.03 -13.69 3.53
CA GLU A 531 22.12 -13.11 2.18
C GLU A 531 21.33 -11.81 2.07
N PHE A 532 20.09 -11.79 2.61
CA PHE A 532 19.31 -10.56 2.73
C PHE A 532 20.08 -9.49 3.51
N LEU A 533 20.63 -9.86 4.68
CA LEU A 533 21.32 -8.92 5.55
C LEU A 533 22.59 -8.34 4.90
N GLU A 534 23.33 -9.15 4.15
CA GLU A 534 24.52 -8.73 3.41
C GLU A 534 24.20 -7.76 2.27
N LYS A 535 23.19 -8.09 1.46
CA LYS A 535 22.70 -7.21 0.39
C LYS A 535 22.28 -5.84 0.94
N CYS A 536 21.52 -5.86 2.03
CA CYS A 536 21.10 -4.61 2.69
C CYS A 536 22.30 -3.82 3.21
N LEU A 537 23.29 -4.47 3.82
CA LEU A 537 24.49 -3.78 4.33
C LEU A 537 25.21 -3.02 3.21
N HIS A 538 25.42 -3.63 2.04
CA HIS A 538 26.09 -2.99 0.93
C HIS A 538 25.39 -1.69 0.48
N LYS A 539 24.06 -1.69 0.41
CA LYS A 539 23.28 -0.51 0.04
C LYS A 539 23.21 0.53 1.16
N LEU A 540 23.09 0.07 2.39
CA LEU A 540 23.10 0.95 3.57
C LEU A 540 24.43 1.68 3.73
N LEU A 541 25.57 1.10 3.32
CA LEU A 541 26.86 1.78 3.32
C LEU A 541 26.89 2.94 2.32
N MET A 542 26.19 2.85 1.18
CA MET A 542 26.05 3.98 0.26
C MET A 542 25.24 5.12 0.91
N ASN A 543 24.13 4.78 1.57
CA ASN A 543 23.33 5.75 2.30
C ASN A 543 24.12 6.35 3.48
N PHE A 544 24.89 5.54 4.19
CA PHE A 544 25.78 6.01 5.24
C PHE A 544 26.81 7.04 4.72
N ALA A 545 27.44 6.75 3.56
CA ALA A 545 28.40 7.67 2.94
C ALA A 545 27.75 9.02 2.58
N TRP A 546 26.50 9.00 2.11
CA TRP A 546 25.74 10.21 1.84
C TRP A 546 25.49 11.01 3.13
N TRP A 547 25.06 10.36 4.21
CA TRP A 547 24.80 11.01 5.49
C TRP A 547 26.04 11.62 6.14
N VAL A 548 27.18 10.92 6.17
CA VAL A 548 28.39 11.43 6.79
C VAL A 548 28.99 12.64 6.06
N ASN A 549 28.56 12.91 4.83
CA ASN A 549 28.95 14.10 4.08
C ASN A 549 27.98 15.28 4.28
N ARG A 550 26.90 15.10 5.01
CA ARG A 550 25.96 16.18 5.37
C ARG A 550 26.34 16.73 6.73
N VAL A 551 27.26 17.66 6.71
CA VAL A 551 27.68 18.41 7.89
C VAL A 551 27.19 19.85 7.80
N ASP A 552 26.98 20.49 8.93
CA ASP A 552 26.53 21.87 9.01
C ASP A 552 27.44 22.86 8.27
N SER A 553 26.84 23.92 7.74
CA SER A 553 27.54 24.96 6.98
C SER A 553 28.50 25.79 7.82
N GLN A 554 28.35 25.76 9.15
CA GLN A 554 29.15 26.55 10.10
C GLN A 554 30.37 25.81 10.62
N GLY A 555 30.54 24.53 10.29
CA GLY A 555 31.71 23.74 10.70
C GLY A 555 31.66 23.25 12.14
N ASN A 556 30.46 23.15 12.75
CA ASN A 556 30.28 22.65 14.12
C ASN A 556 30.34 21.12 14.21
N ASN A 557 30.52 20.43 13.07
CA ASN A 557 30.53 18.96 12.97
C ASN A 557 29.26 18.28 13.47
N VAL A 558 28.11 18.93 13.37
CA VAL A 558 26.79 18.31 13.54
C VAL A 558 26.26 17.88 12.17
N PHE A 559 25.50 16.79 12.14
CA PHE A 559 24.86 16.36 10.90
C PHE A 559 23.63 17.24 10.66
N GLU A 560 23.63 17.93 9.52
CA GLU A 560 22.56 18.80 9.10
C GLU A 560 21.33 17.97 8.70
N GLY A 561 20.15 18.45 9.07
CA GLY A 561 18.88 17.82 8.85
C GLY A 561 18.33 17.16 10.10
N GLY A 562 17.07 16.86 10.06
CA GLY A 562 16.37 16.25 11.18
C GLY A 562 14.88 16.20 10.92
N PHE A 563 14.20 15.50 11.81
CA PHE A 563 12.75 15.37 11.82
C PHE A 563 12.27 15.46 13.26
N LEU A 564 11.81 16.62 13.66
CA LEU A 564 11.34 16.85 15.03
C LEU A 564 9.93 16.34 15.28
N GLY A 565 9.23 15.84 14.27
CA GLY A 565 7.86 15.34 14.40
C GLY A 565 6.83 16.43 14.70
N LEU A 566 7.08 17.66 14.24
CA LEU A 566 6.24 18.83 14.49
C LEU A 566 5.42 19.25 13.26
N ASP A 567 5.12 18.32 12.37
CA ASP A 567 4.48 18.62 11.09
C ASP A 567 3.14 19.30 11.24
N ASN A 568 2.31 18.82 12.17
CA ASN A 568 0.94 19.28 12.36
C ASN A 568 0.79 20.22 13.58
N ILE A 569 1.86 20.41 14.36
CA ILE A 569 1.82 21.21 15.58
C ILE A 569 2.87 22.32 15.62
N ALA A 570 3.63 22.46 14.53
CA ALA A 570 4.67 23.48 14.46
C ALA A 570 4.08 24.88 14.40
N VAL A 571 4.62 25.77 15.23
CA VAL A 571 4.34 27.20 15.18
C VAL A 571 4.96 27.85 13.94
N VAL A 572 5.84 27.12 13.25
CA VAL A 572 6.64 27.60 12.12
C VAL A 572 6.72 26.49 11.07
N ASP A 573 6.47 26.83 9.81
CA ASP A 573 6.73 25.94 8.69
C ASP A 573 8.23 25.69 8.55
N ARG A 574 8.66 24.43 8.55
CA ARG A 574 10.08 24.02 8.41
C ARG A 574 10.70 24.42 7.07
N GLY A 575 9.86 24.57 6.04
CA GLY A 575 10.28 24.94 4.70
C GLY A 575 10.38 26.44 4.47
N GLU A 576 9.83 27.25 5.35
CA GLU A 576 9.81 28.70 5.19
C GLU A 576 10.99 29.38 5.88
N ARG A 577 11.50 30.43 5.24
CA ARG A 577 12.43 31.35 5.87
C ARG A 577 11.67 32.26 6.83
N PHE A 578 12.18 32.43 8.03
CA PHE A 578 11.62 33.40 8.96
C PHE A 578 11.62 34.80 8.35
N PRO A 579 10.64 35.66 8.71
CA PRO A 579 10.54 37.04 8.19
C PRO A 579 11.80 37.87 8.42
N ASP A 580 12.59 37.56 9.45
CA ASP A 580 13.86 38.23 9.79
C ASP A 580 15.07 37.60 9.06
N GLY A 581 14.84 36.60 8.19
CA GLY A 581 15.90 35.90 7.46
C GLY A 581 16.62 34.80 8.24
N ALA A 582 16.17 34.51 9.48
CA ALA A 582 16.69 33.38 10.24
C ALA A 582 16.41 32.05 9.54
N ILE A 583 17.25 31.05 9.77
CA ILE A 583 17.11 29.69 9.25
C ILE A 583 16.98 28.75 10.45
N LEU A 584 16.00 27.86 10.41
CA LEU A 584 15.87 26.79 11.40
C LEU A 584 16.80 25.66 11.02
N GLU A 585 17.88 25.49 11.79
CA GLU A 585 18.79 24.33 11.63
C GLU A 585 18.38 23.24 12.62
N GLN A 586 18.10 22.04 12.09
CA GLN A 586 17.78 20.88 12.91
C GLN A 586 19.06 20.02 13.04
N ALA A 587 19.39 19.60 14.26
CA ALA A 587 20.61 18.85 14.59
C ALA A 587 20.32 17.45 15.19
N ASP A 588 19.09 17.02 15.27
CA ASP A 588 18.69 15.70 15.76
C ASP A 588 19.21 14.57 14.88
N ALA A 589 19.53 14.83 13.60
CA ALA A 589 20.23 13.90 12.73
C ALA A 589 21.54 13.36 13.33
N THR A 590 22.24 14.13 14.19
CA THR A 590 23.44 13.66 14.90
C THR A 590 23.13 12.44 15.79
N GLY A 591 22.02 12.47 16.53
CA GLY A 591 21.57 11.32 17.34
C GLY A 591 21.18 10.13 16.48
N TRP A 592 20.47 10.39 15.37
CA TRP A 592 20.08 9.36 14.40
C TRP A 592 21.30 8.72 13.72
N MET A 593 22.35 9.47 13.44
CA MET A 593 23.59 8.94 12.89
C MET A 593 24.31 8.00 13.89
N GLY A 594 24.33 8.34 15.19
CA GLY A 594 24.83 7.42 16.22
C GLY A 594 24.06 6.11 16.25
N PHE A 595 22.74 6.18 16.14
CA PHE A 595 21.85 5.02 16.05
C PHE A 595 22.12 4.20 14.79
N PHE A 596 22.27 4.85 13.63
CA PHE A 596 22.56 4.21 12.37
C PHE A 596 23.90 3.46 12.41
N CYS A 597 24.98 4.11 12.87
CA CYS A 597 26.29 3.49 13.06
C CYS A 597 26.22 2.23 13.93
N LEU A 598 25.44 2.27 15.03
CA LEU A 598 25.29 1.15 15.95
C LEU A 598 24.68 -0.07 15.24
N TYR A 599 23.64 0.13 14.39
CA TYR A 599 23.00 -0.98 13.68
C TYR A 599 23.83 -1.48 12.50
N LEU A 600 24.53 -0.63 11.77
CA LEU A 600 25.49 -1.06 10.75
C LEU A 600 26.58 -1.94 11.36
N MET A 601 27.12 -1.53 12.51
CA MET A 601 28.11 -2.33 13.25
C MET A 601 27.53 -3.69 13.68
N ARG A 602 26.28 -3.74 14.19
CA ARG A 602 25.62 -4.99 14.58
C ARG A 602 25.45 -5.93 13.38
N ILE A 603 25.00 -5.40 12.24
CA ILE A 603 24.85 -6.17 11.00
C ILE A 603 26.22 -6.72 10.56
N ALA A 604 27.24 -5.89 10.51
CA ALA A 604 28.60 -6.31 10.11
C ALA A 604 29.16 -7.41 11.04
N LEU A 605 28.96 -7.31 12.36
CA LEU A 605 29.39 -8.32 13.31
C LEU A 605 28.64 -9.64 13.14
N GLU A 606 27.34 -9.60 12.88
CA GLU A 606 26.55 -10.82 12.62
C GLU A 606 27.01 -11.53 11.35
N LEU A 607 27.25 -10.79 10.26
CA LEU A 607 27.77 -11.34 9.01
C LEU A 607 29.17 -11.91 9.18
N ALA A 608 30.06 -11.24 9.89
CA ALA A 608 31.40 -11.74 10.19
C ALA A 608 31.35 -13.06 11.01
N ASN A 609 30.44 -13.14 11.96
CA ASN A 609 30.23 -14.35 12.74
C ASN A 609 29.67 -15.51 11.88
N ALA A 610 28.71 -15.22 10.99
CA ALA A 610 28.10 -16.19 10.09
C ALA A 610 29.10 -16.72 9.03
N ALA A 611 29.97 -15.87 8.52
CA ALA A 611 31.00 -16.24 7.55
C ALA A 611 32.16 -17.07 8.16
N GLY A 612 32.17 -17.31 9.46
CA GLY A 612 33.26 -18.01 10.14
C GLY A 612 34.60 -17.27 10.11
N THR A 613 34.64 -16.03 9.61
CA THR A 613 35.82 -15.17 9.52
C THR A 613 36.14 -14.56 10.88
N CYS A 614 36.26 -15.42 11.91
CA CYS A 614 36.49 -14.97 13.26
C CYS A 614 37.98 -14.69 13.55
N GLU A 615 38.62 -13.83 12.79
CA GLU A 615 39.89 -13.22 13.23
C GLU A 615 39.69 -12.35 14.50
N ILE A 616 38.51 -11.80 14.70
CA ILE A 616 38.17 -11.01 15.90
C ILE A 616 38.16 -11.89 17.16
N ARG A 617 37.77 -13.15 17.10
CA ARG A 617 37.95 -14.09 18.24
C ARG A 617 39.41 -14.39 18.53
N ARG A 618 40.30 -14.39 17.53
CA ARG A 618 41.73 -14.54 17.73
C ARG A 618 42.38 -13.32 18.38
N TRP A 619 41.91 -12.11 18.08
CA TRP A 619 42.40 -10.89 18.75
C TRP A 619 42.04 -10.85 20.23
N GLY A 620 40.81 -11.21 20.60
CA GLY A 620 40.35 -11.30 21.99
C GLY A 620 41.07 -12.41 22.81
N SER A 621 41.48 -13.49 22.17
CA SER A 621 42.24 -14.57 22.83
C SER A 621 43.77 -14.32 22.78
N GLY A 622 44.24 -13.54 21.83
CA GLY A 622 45.67 -13.20 21.71
C GLY A 622 46.23 -12.25 22.80
N VAL A 623 45.34 -11.43 23.36
CA VAL A 623 45.74 -10.48 24.43
C VAL A 623 45.91 -11.18 25.81
N ARG A 624 45.42 -12.43 26.01
CA ARG A 624 45.61 -13.18 27.22
C ARG A 624 46.79 -14.14 27.26
N ARG A 625 47.63 -14.21 26.22
CA ARG A 625 48.82 -15.09 26.15
C ARG A 625 50.16 -14.39 25.96
N LYS A 626 50.37 -13.19 26.47
CA LYS A 626 51.71 -12.60 26.65
C LYS A 626 52.09 -12.47 28.12
N LYS A 627 52.13 -13.57 28.83
CA LYS A 627 53.01 -13.73 29.99
C LYS A 627 53.88 -14.95 29.71
N ASN A 628 55.02 -14.70 29.15
CA ASN A 628 56.30 -15.43 29.14
C ASN A 628 57.05 -15.20 27.84
N LEU A 629 57.85 -14.16 27.80
CA LEU A 629 58.93 -14.00 26.82
C LEU A 629 60.24 -14.24 27.57
N PRO A 630 61.09 -15.13 27.10
CA PRO A 630 62.49 -15.19 27.58
C PRO A 630 63.31 -14.13 26.85
N SER A 631 64.27 -13.61 27.59
CA SER A 631 65.21 -12.57 27.22
C SER A 631 66.05 -12.88 25.96
N ARG A 632 66.26 -11.89 25.14
CA ARG A 632 67.17 -11.90 23.97
C ARG A 632 68.61 -11.63 24.38
N PRO A 633 69.58 -12.11 23.58
CA PRO A 633 70.88 -11.48 23.48
C PRO A 633 70.93 -10.55 22.23
N THR A 634 71.60 -9.43 22.41
CA THR A 634 72.00 -8.42 21.42
C THR A 634 73.12 -8.89 20.52
N THR A 635 72.98 -8.70 19.21
CA THR A 635 74.17 -8.36 18.33
C THR A 635 73.65 -7.62 17.07
N GLY A 636 74.41 -6.64 16.66
CA GLY A 636 74.08 -5.54 15.81
C GLY A 636 74.57 -5.65 14.35
N ILE A 637 74.63 -4.46 13.72
CA ILE A 637 75.16 -4.11 12.39
C ILE A 637 74.11 -4.26 11.26
N GLY A 638 73.62 -3.22 10.59
CA GLY A 638 74.26 -2.23 9.79
C GLY A 638 73.76 -2.36 8.35
N GLY A 639 73.20 -1.29 7.75
CA GLY A 639 73.03 -1.23 6.29
C GLY A 639 71.75 -0.53 5.77
N ARG A 640 71.89 0.71 5.41
CA ARG A 640 71.01 1.47 4.45
C ARG A 640 71.63 1.35 3.04
N PRO A 641 71.06 1.93 1.94
CA PRO A 641 69.66 1.99 1.45
C PRO A 641 69.62 1.64 -0.06
N SER A 642 68.44 1.63 -0.68
CA SER A 642 68.22 2.24 -2.02
C SER A 642 66.81 1.92 -2.57
N SER A 643 66.10 2.97 -2.83
CA SER A 643 65.31 3.37 -4.04
C SER A 643 64.83 2.30 -5.03
N SER A 644 63.54 2.24 -5.33
CA SER A 644 62.95 2.57 -6.64
C SER A 644 61.50 2.13 -6.75
N TRP A 645 60.69 3.08 -7.10
CA TRP A 645 59.38 2.84 -7.70
C TRP A 645 59.54 2.40 -9.15
N PRO A 646 58.60 1.66 -9.72
CA PRO A 646 58.04 2.16 -10.96
C PRO A 646 56.50 2.17 -11.02
N ARG A 647 56.08 3.19 -11.75
CA ARG A 647 54.73 3.45 -12.26
C ARG A 647 54.36 2.49 -13.38
N ARG A 648 53.08 2.50 -13.63
CA ARG A 648 52.24 2.25 -14.84
C ARG A 648 51.29 1.10 -14.66
N CYS A 649 50.09 1.31 -15.02
CA CYS A 649 49.16 1.88 -16.00
C CYS A 649 48.23 0.74 -16.46
N ARG A 650 47.04 0.85 -16.48
CA ARG A 650 45.92 1.36 -17.28
C ARG A 650 44.63 0.96 -16.66
#